data_0b8b20084a6c9543dc539871d41edf94
#
_entry.id   0b8b20084a6c9543dc539871d41edf94
#
_cell.length_a   1.000
_cell.length_b   1.000
_cell.length_c   1.000
_cell.angle_alpha   90.00
_cell.angle_beta   90.00
_cell.angle_gamma   90.00
#
_symmetry.space_group_name_H-M   'P 1'
#
loop_
_entity.id
_entity.type
_entity.pdbx_description
1 polymer ?
#
loop_
_entity_poly.entity_id
_entity_poly.type
_entity_poly.pdbx_seq_one_letter_code
_entity_poly.pdbx_strand_id
1 'polypeptide(L)'
;MARTVPAPRTRRVDRGGDGARASGPAPTLRIVETRVLRGPNYWAREPVVRMLVDLGVLEEYPSDKIPGFNDALIALLPTLEDHACSLGRRGGFITRLRDGTWAGHVAEHIALEFQILAGTDVRHGKTRGAGPVGQYNCIYEYREEQVGLEAGRMAVRLVNYLVAPDDPEFFFDFAPELERLIRIAERQAFGPSTQALIDEAVSRDIPFIRLDRHSLVQFGHGLYQKRIRATMTSLTSAIGVDIASDKSLTNQLLDSAGLPVPRAEVVDTEDAAIAAARRLGFPCVVKPLDGNHGRGVHLDLQSEDAVRAAFSGAVRESRSGDVIVETYVAGNDYRCLVIGGKVAAIAERVPASVTGDAEHTVRQLVEIANSDPRRGIGHEKVLTRIKLDDAAEALVRDQGYGIDDVVPDGTRVKLALTGNMSTGGTSIDRTIEAHPDNVEIAETAAQIVGLDVAGIDFICPDIATPVRETGGAIVEVNAAPGFRMHTHPTEGEPQYVARPVIDLLFPSGSGARIPIIAVTGTNGKTTTVRMVAHILKLMGRRVGMTSTDGIVVDGRLIRKGDMSGPRSAQMVLQNPKVDTAVFEVARGGILREGLGYDRNDVAVVTNVTGDHLGLGGITTIGQLANVKGVVVEAVPRSGTAVLNADDHYVYRMGRHCAGRVVLFSMSTIKGEDGFDRVDGHTSRGGAAFCLETSTEGELIVLRLGSRTMPVLYTHLIPATFGGRARMNVANALAAAAAAWAAGAHLHDIRQGLRTFSTSFFQAPGRLNLLEVGGVRVVIDYCHNVDGMRQLADFVNRMMVEPQTKAGRIGPTKGGTRTGRAIGVLGIPGDRRDDDQREYGAIAAGAFDEIIVREDKNLRGRQPGETAGNVIDGVRTAKGEGAARVARFDKVLEEMSAVRTALRRAVPGDLVVCCVDDAIAVYREAMSAAGQSRGGTAFTDPGELQAPEG
;
A
#
# COMPACT_ATOMS: atom_id res chain seq x y z
N MET A 1 -0.55 -25.14 3.95
CA MET A 1 0.03 -26.40 4.42
C MET A 1 1.30 -26.09 5.19
N ALA A 2 1.21 -25.93 6.51
CA ALA A 2 2.40 -25.77 7.36
C ALA A 2 3.08 -27.13 7.48
N ARG A 3 4.29 -27.26 6.92
CA ARG A 3 5.11 -28.45 7.08
C ARG A 3 5.59 -28.53 8.53
N THR A 4 5.21 -29.56 9.26
CA THR A 4 5.75 -29.88 10.57
C THR A 4 7.23 -30.23 10.42
N VAL A 5 8.11 -29.32 10.81
CA VAL A 5 9.51 -29.62 11.00
C VAL A 5 9.62 -30.28 12.39
N PRO A 6 10.16 -31.50 12.53
CA PRO A 6 10.40 -32.09 13.84
C PRO A 6 11.38 -31.18 14.59
N ALA A 7 11.09 -30.91 15.86
CA ALA A 7 11.98 -30.13 16.71
C ALA A 7 13.39 -30.70 16.64
N PRO A 8 14.40 -29.89 16.27
CA PRO A 8 15.77 -30.37 16.24
C PRO A 8 16.16 -30.70 17.68
N ARG A 9 16.43 -31.96 17.94
CA ARG A 9 17.05 -32.38 19.21
C ARG A 9 18.39 -31.65 19.29
N THR A 10 18.56 -30.83 20.29
CA THR A 10 19.85 -30.24 20.68
C THR A 10 20.85 -31.36 20.98
N ARG A 11 21.48 -31.91 19.96
CA ARG A 11 22.70 -32.68 20.14
C ARG A 11 23.83 -31.65 20.17
N ARG A 12 24.43 -31.45 21.34
CA ARG A 12 25.84 -31.03 21.44
C ARG A 12 26.59 -31.99 20.52
N VAL A 13 27.16 -31.44 19.45
CA VAL A 13 28.08 -32.19 18.62
C VAL A 13 29.36 -32.26 19.44
N ASP A 14 29.55 -33.38 20.16
CA ASP A 14 30.83 -33.72 20.74
C ASP A 14 31.82 -33.92 19.59
N ARG A 15 32.60 -32.89 19.33
CA ARG A 15 33.77 -32.96 18.44
C ARG A 15 34.96 -33.40 19.26
N GLY A 16 35.16 -34.71 19.37
CA GLY A 16 36.42 -35.26 19.84
C GLY A 16 37.52 -35.05 18.80
N GLY A 17 38.69 -34.54 19.23
CA GLY A 17 39.93 -34.52 18.45
C GLY A 17 40.70 -33.21 18.57
N ASP A 18 41.76 -33.20 19.37
CA ASP A 18 42.85 -32.20 19.37
C ASP A 18 43.54 -32.18 18.01
N GLY A 19 43.19 -31.21 17.19
CA GLY A 19 43.92 -30.80 15.99
C GLY A 19 43.79 -29.28 15.91
N ALA A 20 44.88 -28.55 15.76
CA ALA A 20 44.92 -27.10 15.62
C ALA A 20 43.88 -26.66 14.54
N ARG A 21 42.74 -26.11 14.95
CA ARG A 21 41.73 -25.57 14.07
C ARG A 21 42.29 -24.33 13.38
N ALA A 22 42.29 -24.32 12.06
CA ALA A 22 42.41 -23.07 11.30
C ALA A 22 41.31 -22.14 11.81
N SER A 23 41.67 -20.98 12.39
CA SER A 23 40.71 -19.97 12.82
C SER A 23 39.95 -19.50 11.60
N GLY A 24 38.61 -19.69 11.58
CA GLY A 24 37.75 -19.17 10.55
C GLY A 24 37.80 -17.63 10.49
N PRO A 25 37.15 -17.01 9.46
CA PRO A 25 37.06 -15.56 9.35
C PRO A 25 36.27 -14.95 10.51
N ALA A 26 36.52 -13.69 10.83
CA ALA A 26 35.74 -12.97 11.83
C ALA A 26 34.28 -12.76 11.37
N PRO A 27 33.27 -12.82 12.25
CA PRO A 27 31.85 -12.64 11.92
C PRO A 27 31.50 -11.15 11.74
N THR A 28 31.80 -10.60 10.60
CA THR A 28 31.70 -9.15 10.31
C THR A 28 30.48 -8.71 9.54
N LEU A 29 29.53 -9.61 9.24
CA LEU A 29 28.31 -9.24 8.53
C LEU A 29 27.45 -8.28 9.36
N ARG A 30 27.21 -7.08 8.83
CA ARG A 30 26.39 -6.06 9.52
C ARG A 30 25.39 -5.41 8.60
N ILE A 31 24.26 -4.99 9.17
CA ILE A 31 23.23 -4.21 8.47
C ILE A 31 23.63 -2.74 8.51
N VAL A 32 23.76 -2.12 7.34
CA VAL A 32 24.03 -0.68 7.18
C VAL A 32 22.72 0.10 7.13
N GLU A 33 21.75 -0.40 6.36
CA GLU A 33 20.45 0.25 6.17
C GLU A 33 19.38 -0.80 5.85
N THR A 34 18.16 -0.59 6.33
CA THR A 34 16.99 -1.38 5.94
C THR A 34 15.89 -0.47 5.43
N ARG A 35 15.28 -0.83 4.29
CA ARG A 35 14.12 -0.14 3.70
C ARG A 35 13.03 -1.13 3.35
N VAL A 36 11.78 -0.70 3.55
CA VAL A 36 10.59 -1.45 3.16
C VAL A 36 9.99 -0.80 1.92
N LEU A 37 9.92 -1.55 0.84
CA LEU A 37 9.39 -1.10 -0.45
C LEU A 37 8.01 -1.74 -0.66
N ARG A 38 6.97 -0.89 -0.78
CA ARG A 38 5.56 -1.29 -0.83
C ARG A 38 5.03 -1.21 -2.25
N GLY A 39 4.59 -2.33 -2.80
CA GLY A 39 4.16 -2.44 -4.20
C GLY A 39 5.33 -2.43 -5.19
N PRO A 40 5.09 -2.16 -6.49
CA PRO A 40 6.12 -2.09 -7.51
C PRO A 40 7.22 -1.11 -7.15
N ASN A 41 8.46 -1.52 -7.34
CA ASN A 41 9.65 -0.79 -6.93
C ASN A 41 10.82 -1.09 -7.88
N TYR A 42 11.97 -0.46 -7.65
CA TYR A 42 13.16 -0.62 -8.50
C TYR A 42 13.69 -2.07 -8.57
N TRP A 43 13.38 -2.91 -7.59
CA TRP A 43 13.95 -4.24 -7.45
C TRP A 43 12.99 -5.35 -7.88
N ALA A 44 11.68 -5.17 -7.64
CA ALA A 44 10.65 -6.16 -7.89
C ALA A 44 9.28 -5.52 -8.12
N ARG A 45 8.33 -6.30 -8.63
CA ARG A 45 6.91 -5.91 -8.68
C ARG A 45 6.21 -6.12 -7.33
N GLU A 46 6.67 -7.12 -6.60
CA GLU A 46 6.20 -7.50 -5.28
C GLU A 46 6.77 -6.55 -4.21
N PRO A 47 6.10 -6.42 -3.06
CA PRO A 47 6.67 -5.75 -1.89
C PRO A 47 7.93 -6.47 -1.39
N VAL A 48 9.01 -5.72 -1.14
CA VAL A 48 10.29 -6.29 -0.71
C VAL A 48 10.92 -5.48 0.42
N VAL A 49 11.67 -6.17 1.28
CA VAL A 49 12.66 -5.53 2.15
C VAL A 49 13.96 -5.42 1.37
N ARG A 50 14.54 -4.24 1.33
CA ARG A 50 15.91 -4.00 0.90
C ARG A 50 16.79 -3.82 2.13
N MET A 51 17.67 -4.74 2.36
CA MET A 51 18.67 -4.69 3.43
C MET A 51 20.05 -4.47 2.80
N LEU A 52 20.65 -3.30 3.06
CA LEU A 52 22.04 -3.03 2.71
C LEU A 52 22.93 -3.61 3.78
N VAL A 53 23.76 -4.57 3.41
CA VAL A 53 24.71 -5.23 4.30
C VAL A 53 26.14 -4.91 3.91
N ASP A 54 27.02 -4.91 4.92
CA ASP A 54 28.46 -4.83 4.76
C ASP A 54 29.05 -6.16 5.25
N LEU A 55 29.79 -6.84 4.39
CA LEU A 55 30.36 -8.13 4.67
C LEU A 55 31.66 -8.04 5.51
N GLY A 56 32.32 -6.88 5.50
CA GLY A 56 33.64 -6.75 6.11
C GLY A 56 34.62 -7.78 5.57
N VAL A 57 35.31 -8.52 6.43
CA VAL A 57 36.29 -9.56 6.01
C VAL A 57 35.62 -10.76 5.31
N LEU A 58 34.28 -10.98 5.48
CA LEU A 58 33.56 -12.05 4.80
C LEU A 58 33.46 -11.85 3.27
N GLU A 59 33.83 -10.70 2.75
CA GLU A 59 33.99 -10.46 1.32
C GLU A 59 35.03 -11.38 0.68
N GLU A 60 36.08 -11.76 1.44
CA GLU A 60 37.12 -12.65 0.97
C GLU A 60 36.82 -14.13 1.23
N TYR A 61 35.72 -14.41 1.99
CA TYR A 61 35.35 -15.75 2.43
C TYR A 61 33.98 -16.15 1.95
N PRO A 62 33.82 -16.60 0.69
CA PRO A 62 32.58 -17.23 0.27
C PRO A 62 32.31 -18.51 1.07
N SER A 63 31.05 -18.95 1.05
CA SER A 63 30.51 -20.01 1.92
C SER A 63 31.31 -21.33 1.89
N ASP A 64 31.92 -21.68 0.76
CA ASP A 64 32.77 -22.87 0.59
C ASP A 64 34.12 -22.77 1.35
N LYS A 65 34.58 -21.56 1.66
CA LYS A 65 35.81 -21.29 2.38
C LYS A 65 35.66 -21.14 3.89
N ILE A 66 34.41 -21.14 4.39
CA ILE A 66 34.14 -21.05 5.84
C ILE A 66 33.98 -22.48 6.41
N PRO A 67 34.92 -22.95 7.26
CA PRO A 67 34.92 -24.32 7.74
C PRO A 67 33.62 -24.71 8.49
N GLY A 68 32.92 -25.75 8.02
CA GLY A 68 31.71 -26.30 8.65
C GLY A 68 30.45 -25.46 8.51
N PHE A 69 30.54 -24.29 7.91
CA PHE A 69 29.42 -23.36 7.75
C PHE A 69 28.25 -23.98 6.96
N ASN A 70 28.51 -24.50 5.78
CA ASN A 70 27.49 -25.05 4.88
C ASN A 70 26.74 -26.23 5.53
N ASP A 71 27.45 -27.15 6.14
CA ASP A 71 26.83 -28.33 6.76
C ASP A 71 26.02 -27.93 8.01
N ALA A 72 26.49 -26.98 8.80
CA ALA A 72 25.77 -26.46 9.95
C ALA A 72 24.49 -25.72 9.54
N LEU A 73 24.56 -24.90 8.48
CA LEU A 73 23.38 -24.19 7.95
C LEU A 73 22.34 -25.17 7.40
N ILE A 74 22.75 -26.18 6.60
CA ILE A 74 21.85 -27.17 6.02
C ILE A 74 21.23 -28.05 7.12
N ALA A 75 21.99 -28.41 8.14
CA ALA A 75 21.47 -29.18 9.27
C ALA A 75 20.42 -28.39 10.08
N LEU A 76 20.59 -27.08 10.21
CA LEU A 76 19.68 -26.21 10.94
C LEU A 76 18.43 -25.84 10.14
N LEU A 77 18.58 -25.63 8.83
CA LEU A 77 17.52 -25.22 7.89
C LEU A 77 17.46 -26.18 6.68
N PRO A 78 17.03 -27.43 6.87
CA PRO A 78 17.01 -28.42 5.78
C PRO A 78 16.07 -28.07 4.64
N THR A 79 15.04 -27.27 4.90
CA THR A 79 14.06 -26.79 3.91
C THR A 79 14.63 -25.76 2.93
N LEU A 80 15.84 -25.24 3.12
CA LEU A 80 16.60 -24.49 2.12
C LEU A 80 16.84 -25.29 0.82
N GLU A 81 16.68 -26.63 0.87
CA GLU A 81 16.69 -27.48 -0.32
C GLU A 81 15.53 -27.17 -1.29
N ASP A 82 14.42 -26.63 -0.80
CA ASP A 82 13.29 -26.24 -1.64
C ASP A 82 13.55 -24.93 -2.43
N HIS A 83 14.62 -24.18 -2.08
CA HIS A 83 14.96 -22.93 -2.74
C HIS A 83 15.62 -23.15 -4.09
N ALA A 84 14.97 -22.63 -5.16
CA ALA A 84 15.42 -22.77 -6.53
C ALA A 84 16.63 -21.88 -6.89
N CYS A 85 16.74 -20.70 -6.25
CA CYS A 85 17.72 -19.66 -6.56
C CYS A 85 17.76 -19.33 -8.07
N SER A 86 18.87 -18.75 -8.55
CA SER A 86 19.09 -18.42 -9.97
C SER A 86 19.20 -19.64 -10.90
N LEU A 87 19.33 -20.85 -10.35
CA LEU A 87 19.40 -22.10 -11.12
C LEU A 87 18.00 -22.61 -11.55
N GLY A 88 16.92 -22.03 -11.02
CA GLY A 88 15.54 -22.34 -11.42
C GLY A 88 15.06 -23.75 -11.11
N ARG A 89 15.74 -24.49 -10.21
CA ARG A 89 15.40 -25.86 -9.82
C ARG A 89 15.53 -26.05 -8.32
N ARG A 90 14.78 -26.99 -7.75
CA ARG A 90 14.91 -27.41 -6.36
C ARG A 90 16.38 -27.76 -6.04
N GLY A 91 16.88 -27.34 -4.87
CA GLY A 91 18.26 -27.50 -4.46
C GLY A 91 19.25 -26.54 -5.13
N GLY A 92 18.73 -25.58 -5.93
CA GLY A 92 19.56 -24.61 -6.61
C GLY A 92 20.37 -23.74 -5.66
N PHE A 93 19.78 -23.34 -4.51
CA PHE A 93 20.51 -22.60 -3.48
C PHE A 93 21.58 -23.46 -2.80
N ILE A 94 21.29 -24.71 -2.45
CA ILE A 94 22.26 -25.63 -1.86
C ILE A 94 23.44 -25.87 -2.78
N THR A 95 23.21 -25.98 -4.09
CA THR A 95 24.28 -26.07 -5.09
C THR A 95 25.17 -24.81 -5.03
N ARG A 96 24.58 -23.62 -5.07
CA ARG A 96 25.30 -22.35 -4.97
C ARG A 96 26.05 -22.17 -3.65
N LEU A 97 25.46 -22.66 -2.56
CA LEU A 97 26.07 -22.64 -1.24
C LEU A 97 27.35 -23.49 -1.19
N ARG A 98 27.34 -24.66 -1.80
CA ARG A 98 28.48 -25.58 -1.87
C ARG A 98 29.55 -25.14 -2.86
N ASP A 99 29.15 -24.53 -3.99
CA ASP A 99 30.07 -23.99 -5.00
C ASP A 99 30.72 -22.69 -4.54
N GLY A 100 30.27 -22.09 -3.46
CA GLY A 100 30.75 -20.84 -2.90
C GLY A 100 29.86 -19.63 -3.27
N THR A 101 29.28 -18.99 -2.25
CA THR A 101 28.53 -17.75 -2.40
C THR A 101 28.77 -16.81 -1.23
N TRP A 102 28.51 -15.52 -1.41
CA TRP A 102 28.75 -14.51 -0.37
C TRP A 102 27.70 -14.50 0.73
N ALA A 103 28.09 -14.11 1.93
CA ALA A 103 27.28 -14.05 3.13
C ALA A 103 25.97 -13.24 2.96
N GLY A 104 25.98 -12.18 2.14
CA GLY A 104 24.78 -11.40 1.82
C GLY A 104 23.72 -12.21 1.06
N HIS A 105 24.12 -13.05 0.10
CA HIS A 105 23.20 -13.94 -0.61
C HIS A 105 22.68 -15.07 0.30
N VAL A 106 23.52 -15.56 1.19
CA VAL A 106 23.08 -16.54 2.21
C VAL A 106 22.04 -15.90 3.14
N ALA A 107 22.28 -14.69 3.64
CA ALA A 107 21.35 -13.97 4.51
C ALA A 107 20.00 -13.71 3.83
N GLU A 108 19.98 -13.42 2.53
CA GLU A 108 18.75 -13.29 1.73
C GLU A 108 17.90 -14.57 1.78
N HIS A 109 18.51 -15.73 1.46
CA HIS A 109 17.81 -17.01 1.46
C HIS A 109 17.35 -17.43 2.86
N ILE A 110 18.13 -17.14 3.90
CA ILE A 110 17.74 -17.37 5.30
C ILE A 110 16.56 -16.47 5.68
N ALA A 111 16.56 -15.21 5.25
CA ALA A 111 15.45 -14.29 5.53
C ALA A 111 14.13 -14.73 4.88
N LEU A 112 14.18 -15.30 3.68
CA LEU A 112 13.03 -15.94 3.05
C LEU A 112 12.59 -17.17 3.84
N GLU A 113 13.54 -18.07 4.19
CA GLU A 113 13.25 -19.30 4.90
C GLU A 113 12.62 -19.07 6.28
N PHE A 114 13.12 -18.10 7.04
CA PHE A 114 12.51 -17.72 8.31
C PHE A 114 11.06 -17.25 8.17
N GLN A 115 10.74 -16.52 7.11
CA GLN A 115 9.36 -16.13 6.81
C GLN A 115 8.49 -17.34 6.46
N ILE A 116 9.03 -18.29 5.66
CA ILE A 116 8.34 -19.53 5.29
C ILE A 116 8.08 -20.38 6.54
N LEU A 117 9.05 -20.52 7.41
CA LEU A 117 8.92 -21.26 8.69
C LEU A 117 7.92 -20.57 9.65
N ALA A 118 7.79 -19.25 9.55
CA ALA A 118 6.78 -18.48 10.27
C ALA A 118 5.37 -18.52 9.60
N GLY A 119 5.18 -19.34 8.55
CA GLY A 119 3.89 -19.54 7.90
C GLY A 119 3.57 -18.59 6.74
N THR A 120 4.57 -17.86 6.23
CA THR A 120 4.37 -16.89 5.13
C THR A 120 4.84 -17.46 3.80
N ASP A 121 4.03 -17.38 2.73
CA ASP A 121 4.44 -17.78 1.38
C ASP A 121 5.16 -16.64 0.67
N VAL A 122 6.49 -16.68 0.66
CA VAL A 122 7.38 -15.74 -0.02
C VAL A 122 8.40 -16.50 -0.86
N ARG A 123 8.78 -15.94 -2.03
CA ARG A 123 9.63 -16.65 -3.00
C ARG A 123 10.69 -15.79 -3.65
N HIS A 124 10.47 -14.48 -3.75
CA HIS A 124 11.35 -13.61 -4.50
C HIS A 124 12.52 -13.11 -3.63
N GLY A 125 13.74 -13.41 -4.08
CA GLY A 125 14.96 -12.91 -3.49
C GLY A 125 16.00 -12.52 -4.56
N LYS A 126 16.85 -11.54 -4.24
CA LYS A 126 17.87 -11.03 -5.15
C LYS A 126 18.96 -10.27 -4.41
N THR A 127 20.20 -10.71 -4.52
CA THR A 127 21.35 -9.98 -3.98
C THR A 127 22.16 -9.32 -5.09
N ARG A 128 22.54 -8.05 -4.92
CA ARG A 128 23.31 -7.23 -5.86
C ARG A 128 24.29 -6.33 -5.13
N GLY A 129 25.47 -6.14 -5.72
CA GLY A 129 26.48 -5.20 -5.22
C GLY A 129 25.91 -3.78 -5.08
N ALA A 130 26.32 -3.06 -4.04
CA ALA A 130 25.85 -1.71 -3.75
C ALA A 130 26.77 -0.59 -4.27
N GLY A 131 27.90 -0.95 -4.90
CA GLY A 131 28.91 -0.03 -5.43
C GLY A 131 30.20 -0.12 -4.65
N PRO A 132 30.26 0.24 -3.35
CA PRO A 132 31.45 0.00 -2.53
C PRO A 132 31.75 -1.50 -2.38
N VAL A 133 33.02 -1.86 -2.35
CA VAL A 133 33.47 -3.24 -2.12
C VAL A 133 32.96 -3.69 -0.74
N GLY A 134 32.51 -4.93 -0.65
CA GLY A 134 31.98 -5.52 0.57
C GLY A 134 30.52 -5.14 0.88
N GLN A 135 29.90 -4.21 0.13
CA GLN A 135 28.53 -3.82 0.35
C GLN A 135 27.56 -4.40 -0.67
N TYR A 136 26.47 -4.99 -0.18
CA TYR A 136 25.46 -5.67 -0.99
C TYR A 136 24.04 -5.28 -0.58
N ASN A 137 23.17 -5.14 -1.59
CA ASN A 137 21.75 -5.04 -1.41
C ASN A 137 21.15 -6.45 -1.39
N CYS A 138 20.71 -6.91 -0.26
CA CYS A 138 19.91 -8.12 -0.10
C CYS A 138 18.45 -7.72 -0.18
N ILE A 139 17.75 -8.17 -1.20
CA ILE A 139 16.34 -7.88 -1.47
C ILE A 139 15.57 -9.19 -1.31
N TYR A 140 14.51 -9.18 -0.52
CA TYR A 140 13.66 -10.35 -0.33
C TYR A 140 12.20 -9.93 -0.13
N GLU A 141 11.30 -10.73 -0.69
CA GLU A 141 9.85 -10.54 -0.62
C GLU A 141 9.37 -10.62 0.84
N TYR A 142 8.32 -9.87 1.13
CA TYR A 142 7.59 -10.01 2.38
C TYR A 142 6.06 -9.95 2.13
N ARG A 143 5.29 -10.59 3.01
CA ARG A 143 3.82 -10.43 3.09
C ARG A 143 3.44 -9.55 4.27
N GLU A 144 4.06 -9.78 5.42
CA GLU A 144 3.90 -8.99 6.63
C GLU A 144 5.21 -8.23 6.92
N GLU A 145 5.11 -6.88 6.95
CA GLU A 145 6.27 -6.00 7.01
C GLU A 145 7.18 -6.28 8.23
N GLN A 146 6.57 -6.48 9.41
CA GLN A 146 7.34 -6.72 10.63
C GLN A 146 8.02 -8.09 10.64
N VAL A 147 7.38 -9.08 10.04
CA VAL A 147 7.96 -10.43 9.88
C VAL A 147 9.16 -10.38 8.96
N GLY A 148 9.03 -9.71 7.80
CA GLY A 148 10.14 -9.54 6.86
C GLY A 148 11.32 -8.78 7.45
N LEU A 149 11.06 -7.70 8.21
CA LEU A 149 12.11 -6.93 8.88
C LEU A 149 12.86 -7.75 9.94
N GLU A 150 12.13 -8.53 10.75
CA GLU A 150 12.77 -9.33 11.80
C GLU A 150 13.48 -10.55 11.22
N ALA A 151 12.92 -11.21 10.21
CA ALA A 151 13.57 -12.32 9.50
C ALA A 151 14.93 -11.91 8.93
N GLY A 152 15.05 -10.70 8.35
CA GLY A 152 16.34 -10.18 7.88
C GLY A 152 17.36 -9.95 9.00
N ARG A 153 16.94 -9.41 10.14
CA ARG A 153 17.82 -9.23 11.30
C ARG A 153 18.28 -10.57 11.85
N MET A 154 17.36 -11.53 11.96
CA MET A 154 17.67 -12.89 12.40
C MET A 154 18.63 -13.58 11.44
N ALA A 155 18.47 -13.41 10.13
CA ALA A 155 19.34 -13.98 9.12
C ALA A 155 20.80 -13.52 9.28
N VAL A 156 21.02 -12.21 9.49
CA VAL A 156 22.35 -11.66 9.73
C VAL A 156 22.98 -12.21 11.03
N ARG A 157 22.19 -12.30 12.12
CA ARG A 157 22.66 -12.88 13.38
C ARG A 157 23.01 -14.36 13.23
N LEU A 158 22.18 -15.12 12.52
CA LEU A 158 22.43 -16.56 12.27
C LEU A 158 23.71 -16.77 11.45
N VAL A 159 23.93 -15.97 10.39
CA VAL A 159 25.17 -16.04 9.61
C VAL A 159 26.38 -15.79 10.49
N ASN A 160 26.38 -14.73 11.30
CA ASN A 160 27.50 -14.43 12.21
C ASN A 160 27.75 -15.55 13.25
N TYR A 161 26.68 -16.11 13.82
CA TYR A 161 26.76 -17.26 14.71
C TYR A 161 27.41 -18.48 14.03
N LEU A 162 26.99 -18.80 12.79
CA LEU A 162 27.53 -19.94 12.06
C LEU A 162 28.99 -19.74 11.62
N VAL A 163 29.43 -18.52 11.44
CA VAL A 163 30.86 -18.17 11.18
C VAL A 163 31.72 -18.37 12.42
N ALA A 164 31.23 -18.00 13.61
CA ALA A 164 31.96 -18.07 14.86
C ALA A 164 31.07 -18.68 15.99
N PRO A 165 30.74 -19.98 15.91
CA PRO A 165 29.77 -20.62 16.82
C PRO A 165 30.26 -20.71 18.29
N ASP A 166 31.55 -20.60 18.53
CA ASP A 166 32.14 -20.64 19.86
C ASP A 166 32.29 -19.24 20.50
N ASP A 167 31.96 -18.16 19.77
CA ASP A 167 32.04 -16.79 20.27
C ASP A 167 30.70 -16.40 20.95
N PRO A 168 30.73 -16.14 22.29
CA PRO A 168 29.50 -15.80 23.02
C PRO A 168 28.86 -14.48 22.59
N GLU A 169 29.58 -13.58 21.93
CA GLU A 169 29.01 -12.32 21.41
C GLU A 169 28.02 -12.56 20.29
N PHE A 170 28.17 -13.64 19.51
CA PHE A 170 27.31 -13.97 18.36
C PHE A 170 26.36 -15.14 18.65
N PHE A 171 26.11 -15.44 19.92
CA PHE A 171 25.17 -16.51 20.29
C PHE A 171 23.81 -16.37 19.64
N PHE A 172 23.28 -17.46 19.06
CA PHE A 172 21.97 -17.54 18.43
C PHE A 172 21.29 -18.86 18.84
N ASP A 173 20.20 -18.74 19.61
CA ASP A 173 19.36 -19.89 19.93
C ASP A 173 18.21 -19.99 18.94
N PHE A 174 18.26 -20.96 18.04
CA PHE A 174 17.36 -21.09 16.91
C PHE A 174 15.90 -21.25 17.32
N ALA A 175 15.58 -22.14 18.27
CA ALA A 175 14.20 -22.46 18.59
C ALA A 175 13.45 -21.31 19.24
N PRO A 176 13.96 -20.62 20.30
CA PRO A 176 13.32 -19.44 20.85
C PRO A 176 13.22 -18.25 19.89
N GLU A 177 14.21 -18.06 19.01
CA GLU A 177 14.19 -16.98 18.03
C GLU A 177 13.14 -17.23 16.95
N LEU A 178 13.04 -18.45 16.43
CA LEU A 178 12.00 -18.84 15.48
C LEU A 178 10.61 -18.72 16.13
N GLU A 179 10.44 -19.20 17.36
CA GLU A 179 9.19 -19.07 18.09
C GLU A 179 8.79 -17.61 18.30
N ARG A 180 9.77 -16.74 18.59
CA ARG A 180 9.53 -15.29 18.66
C ARG A 180 9.07 -14.71 17.32
N LEU A 181 9.64 -15.14 16.19
CA LEU A 181 9.23 -14.71 14.86
C LEU A 181 7.82 -15.21 14.53
N ILE A 182 7.50 -16.46 14.85
CA ILE A 182 6.15 -17.03 14.71
C ILE A 182 5.14 -16.20 15.49
N ARG A 183 5.41 -15.86 16.75
CA ARG A 183 4.53 -14.98 17.55
C ARG A 183 4.36 -13.59 16.93
N ILE A 184 5.38 -13.05 16.25
CA ILE A 184 5.25 -11.79 15.51
C ILE A 184 4.32 -11.99 14.31
N ALA A 185 4.51 -13.06 13.54
CA ALA A 185 3.67 -13.38 12.38
C ALA A 185 2.20 -13.53 12.77
N GLU A 186 1.91 -14.28 13.84
CA GLU A 186 0.55 -14.49 14.35
C GLU A 186 -0.13 -13.19 14.79
N ARG A 187 0.61 -12.28 15.43
CA ARG A 187 0.07 -10.97 15.84
C ARG A 187 -0.22 -10.03 14.66
N GLN A 188 0.49 -10.22 13.56
CA GLN A 188 0.33 -9.40 12.34
C GLN A 188 -0.64 -10.02 11.36
N ALA A 189 -0.83 -11.34 11.38
CA ALA A 189 -1.74 -12.05 10.50
C ALA A 189 -3.18 -11.58 10.68
N PHE A 190 -3.94 -11.59 9.59
CA PHE A 190 -5.37 -11.47 9.69
C PHE A 190 -5.97 -12.77 10.26
N GLY A 191 -7.06 -12.63 11.03
CA GLY A 191 -7.83 -13.81 11.43
C GLY A 191 -8.37 -14.55 10.20
N PRO A 192 -8.62 -15.88 10.31
CA PRO A 192 -8.97 -16.72 9.15
C PRO A 192 -10.14 -16.21 8.32
N SER A 193 -11.17 -15.64 8.96
CA SER A 193 -12.34 -15.09 8.26
C SER A 193 -11.99 -13.84 7.45
N THR A 194 -11.20 -12.93 8.01
CA THR A 194 -10.75 -11.72 7.31
C THR A 194 -9.82 -12.10 6.16
N GLN A 195 -8.91 -13.07 6.37
CA GLN A 195 -8.01 -13.54 5.32
C GLN A 195 -8.77 -14.15 4.15
N ALA A 196 -9.78 -14.99 4.42
CA ALA A 196 -10.62 -15.56 3.36
C ALA A 196 -11.31 -14.48 2.50
N LEU A 197 -11.78 -13.39 3.13
CA LEU A 197 -12.36 -12.24 2.42
C LEU A 197 -11.32 -11.50 1.57
N ILE A 198 -10.10 -11.34 2.08
CA ILE A 198 -9.00 -10.71 1.33
C ILE A 198 -8.61 -11.58 0.14
N ASP A 199 -8.47 -12.88 0.33
CA ASP A 199 -8.09 -13.83 -0.73
C ASP A 199 -9.13 -13.85 -1.85
N GLU A 200 -10.42 -13.88 -1.50
CA GLU A 200 -11.50 -13.78 -2.48
C GLU A 200 -11.50 -12.44 -3.21
N ALA A 201 -11.30 -11.31 -2.51
CA ALA A 201 -11.21 -9.98 -3.12
C ALA A 201 -10.02 -9.89 -4.09
N VAL A 202 -8.84 -10.36 -3.68
CA VAL A 202 -7.62 -10.38 -4.52
C VAL A 202 -7.81 -11.26 -5.75
N SER A 203 -8.46 -12.42 -5.62
CA SER A 203 -8.76 -13.32 -6.75
C SER A 203 -9.60 -12.65 -7.83
N ARG A 204 -10.41 -11.65 -7.45
CA ARG A 204 -11.26 -10.83 -8.34
C ARG A 204 -10.63 -9.49 -8.72
N ASP A 205 -9.34 -9.30 -8.49
CA ASP A 205 -8.63 -8.05 -8.77
C ASP A 205 -9.18 -6.84 -7.99
N ILE A 206 -9.80 -7.05 -6.84
CA ILE A 206 -10.23 -5.99 -5.92
C ILE A 206 -9.06 -5.64 -5.01
N PRO A 207 -8.56 -4.41 -5.05
CA PRO A 207 -7.45 -4.00 -4.19
C PRO A 207 -7.89 -3.88 -2.74
N PHE A 208 -6.96 -4.09 -1.82
CA PHE A 208 -7.20 -3.86 -0.41
C PHE A 208 -6.13 -2.99 0.25
N ILE A 209 -6.51 -2.30 1.31
CA ILE A 209 -5.62 -1.49 2.16
C ILE A 209 -5.93 -1.84 3.61
N ARG A 210 -4.93 -2.30 4.35
CA ARG A 210 -5.04 -2.50 5.79
C ARG A 210 -5.07 -1.14 6.49
N LEU A 211 -6.11 -0.84 7.28
CA LEU A 211 -6.31 0.47 7.91
C LEU A 211 -5.85 0.50 9.37
N ASP A 212 -5.85 -0.65 10.05
CA ASP A 212 -5.37 -0.77 11.42
C ASP A 212 -4.50 -2.03 11.60
N ARG A 213 -3.93 -2.19 12.80
CA ARG A 213 -3.14 -3.38 13.16
C ARG A 213 -3.99 -4.65 13.40
N HIS A 214 -5.31 -4.52 13.39
CA HIS A 214 -6.24 -5.62 13.63
C HIS A 214 -6.86 -6.10 12.32
N SER A 215 -8.17 -6.01 12.19
CA SER A 215 -8.93 -6.55 11.08
C SER A 215 -9.72 -5.49 10.28
N LEU A 216 -9.44 -4.19 10.49
CA LEU A 216 -10.07 -3.15 9.69
C LEU A 216 -9.37 -3.05 8.33
N VAL A 217 -10.10 -3.42 7.27
CA VAL A 217 -9.61 -3.45 5.90
C VAL A 217 -10.53 -2.63 5.01
N GLN A 218 -9.95 -1.87 4.10
CA GLN A 218 -10.65 -1.25 2.99
C GLN A 218 -10.46 -2.11 1.75
N PHE A 219 -11.53 -2.53 1.12
CA PHE A 219 -11.57 -3.07 -0.24
C PHE A 219 -11.90 -1.95 -1.22
N GLY A 220 -11.29 -1.98 -2.41
CA GLY A 220 -11.51 -0.97 -3.43
C GLY A 220 -10.84 0.37 -3.12
N HIS A 221 -10.84 1.26 -4.12
CA HIS A 221 -10.23 2.58 -4.05
C HIS A 221 -11.27 3.69 -4.20
N GLY A 222 -11.01 4.82 -3.51
CA GLY A 222 -11.75 6.05 -3.70
C GLY A 222 -13.26 5.86 -3.51
N LEU A 223 -14.05 6.30 -4.49
CA LEU A 223 -15.52 6.19 -4.51
C LEU A 223 -16.04 4.76 -4.32
N TYR A 224 -15.29 3.76 -4.80
CA TYR A 224 -15.71 2.37 -4.75
C TYR A 224 -15.31 1.64 -3.47
N GLN A 225 -14.71 2.34 -2.51
CA GLN A 225 -14.25 1.71 -1.29
C GLN A 225 -15.38 1.10 -0.47
N LYS A 226 -15.13 -0.08 0.08
CA LYS A 226 -15.93 -0.75 1.09
C LYS A 226 -15.03 -1.12 2.26
N ARG A 227 -15.56 -1.18 3.46
CA ARG A 227 -14.77 -1.54 4.65
C ARG A 227 -15.33 -2.78 5.31
N ILE A 228 -14.43 -3.55 5.89
CA ILE A 228 -14.78 -4.67 6.74
C ILE A 228 -14.02 -4.57 8.06
N ARG A 229 -14.60 -5.14 9.11
CA ARG A 229 -13.93 -5.43 10.37
C ARG A 229 -14.31 -6.84 10.80
N ALA A 230 -13.35 -7.77 10.79
CA ALA A 230 -13.61 -9.21 10.84
C ALA A 230 -14.56 -9.62 9.69
N THR A 231 -15.80 -9.99 10.02
CA THR A 231 -16.85 -10.34 9.04
C THR A 231 -17.98 -9.31 8.97
N MET A 232 -17.95 -8.28 9.82
CA MET A 232 -18.83 -7.12 9.67
C MET A 232 -18.40 -6.30 8.46
N THR A 233 -19.37 -5.78 7.72
CA THR A 233 -19.12 -4.97 6.52
C THR A 233 -19.55 -3.51 6.72
N SER A 234 -19.27 -2.66 5.73
CA SER A 234 -19.78 -1.29 5.73
C SER A 234 -21.30 -1.19 5.49
N LEU A 235 -21.99 -2.32 5.28
CA LEU A 235 -23.44 -2.41 5.17
C LEU A 235 -24.08 -2.86 6.49
N THR A 236 -23.31 -3.44 7.40
CA THR A 236 -23.79 -3.90 8.69
C THR A 236 -24.35 -2.72 9.49
N SER A 237 -25.62 -2.83 9.88
CA SER A 237 -26.31 -1.82 10.68
C SER A 237 -25.80 -1.81 12.12
N ALA A 238 -25.48 -0.64 12.66
CA ALA A 238 -25.14 -0.48 14.07
C ALA A 238 -26.33 -0.91 14.97
N ILE A 239 -27.57 -0.59 14.57
CA ILE A 239 -28.78 -1.02 15.27
C ILE A 239 -28.87 -2.55 15.28
N GLY A 240 -28.59 -3.22 14.16
CA GLY A 240 -28.57 -4.68 14.10
C GLY A 240 -27.51 -5.31 14.99
N VAL A 241 -26.34 -4.67 15.13
CA VAL A 241 -25.29 -5.10 16.06
C VAL A 241 -25.72 -4.91 17.52
N ASP A 242 -26.37 -3.79 17.84
CA ASP A 242 -26.88 -3.53 19.20
C ASP A 242 -27.96 -4.53 19.57
N ILE A 243 -28.92 -4.81 18.66
CA ILE A 243 -29.96 -5.85 18.85
C ILE A 243 -29.30 -7.21 19.10
N ALA A 244 -28.38 -7.64 18.23
CA ALA A 244 -27.70 -8.92 18.36
C ALA A 244 -26.88 -9.06 19.66
N SER A 245 -26.45 -7.94 20.23
CA SER A 245 -25.71 -7.91 21.49
C SER A 245 -26.61 -8.04 22.73
N ASP A 246 -27.89 -7.73 22.57
CA ASP A 246 -28.91 -7.87 23.64
C ASP A 246 -29.74 -9.14 23.39
N LYS A 247 -29.43 -10.21 24.15
CA LYS A 247 -30.08 -11.51 24.01
C LYS A 247 -31.58 -11.45 24.32
N SER A 248 -31.99 -10.61 25.24
CA SER A 248 -33.39 -10.45 25.61
C SER A 248 -34.20 -9.75 24.54
N LEU A 249 -33.68 -8.65 24.01
CA LEU A 249 -34.30 -7.92 22.91
C LEU A 249 -34.35 -8.76 21.61
N THR A 250 -33.25 -9.45 21.30
CA THR A 250 -33.20 -10.37 20.16
C THR A 250 -34.29 -11.44 20.29
N ASN A 251 -34.35 -12.11 21.42
CA ASN A 251 -35.37 -13.14 21.69
C ASN A 251 -36.79 -12.59 21.53
N GLN A 252 -37.10 -11.41 22.15
CA GLN A 252 -38.40 -10.76 22.05
C GLN A 252 -38.78 -10.42 20.60
N LEU A 253 -37.87 -9.90 19.82
CA LEU A 253 -38.12 -9.55 18.41
C LEU A 253 -38.40 -10.79 17.55
N LEU A 254 -37.63 -11.86 17.74
CA LEU A 254 -37.83 -13.13 17.03
C LEU A 254 -39.14 -13.81 17.43
N ASP A 255 -39.48 -13.87 18.73
CA ASP A 255 -40.75 -14.39 19.23
C ASP A 255 -41.95 -13.62 18.68
N SER A 256 -41.87 -12.27 18.71
CA SER A 256 -42.92 -11.41 18.15
C SER A 256 -43.16 -11.63 16.66
N ALA A 257 -42.17 -12.13 15.92
CA ALA A 257 -42.28 -12.51 14.53
C ALA A 257 -42.70 -13.98 14.34
N GLY A 258 -42.95 -14.73 15.40
CA GLY A 258 -43.37 -16.13 15.35
C GLY A 258 -42.25 -17.11 15.04
N LEU A 259 -40.98 -16.73 15.23
CA LEU A 259 -39.87 -17.66 15.08
C LEU A 259 -39.68 -18.49 16.37
N PRO A 260 -39.20 -19.72 16.25
CA PRO A 260 -38.97 -20.58 17.41
C PRO A 260 -37.77 -20.07 18.21
N VAL A 261 -38.03 -19.59 19.43
CA VAL A 261 -37.03 -19.16 20.39
C VAL A 261 -37.31 -19.77 21.76
N PRO A 262 -36.34 -19.95 22.67
CA PRO A 262 -36.59 -20.37 24.03
C PRO A 262 -37.43 -19.32 24.77
N ARG A 263 -38.45 -19.74 25.50
CA ARG A 263 -39.14 -18.84 26.42
C ARG A 263 -38.16 -18.45 27.53
N ALA A 264 -38.03 -17.15 27.82
CA ALA A 264 -36.99 -16.62 28.68
C ALA A 264 -37.53 -15.54 29.60
N GLU A 265 -36.94 -15.41 30.79
CA GLU A 265 -37.20 -14.35 31.73
C GLU A 265 -35.86 -13.80 32.25
N VAL A 266 -35.72 -12.46 32.30
CA VAL A 266 -34.57 -11.79 32.90
C VAL A 266 -34.84 -11.57 34.39
N VAL A 267 -33.89 -11.92 35.23
CA VAL A 267 -33.97 -11.89 36.67
C VAL A 267 -32.67 -11.34 37.28
N ASP A 268 -32.79 -10.65 38.43
CA ASP A 268 -31.71 -10.01 39.17
C ASP A 268 -31.44 -10.65 40.54
N THR A 269 -32.32 -11.59 40.96
CA THR A 269 -32.21 -12.26 42.25
C THR A 269 -32.39 -13.76 42.13
N GLU A 270 -31.79 -14.52 43.07
CA GLU A 270 -31.89 -15.97 43.14
C GLU A 270 -33.33 -16.46 43.25
N ASP A 271 -34.16 -15.78 44.13
CA ASP A 271 -35.56 -16.12 44.31
C ASP A 271 -36.37 -15.87 43.03
N ALA A 272 -36.07 -14.80 42.30
CA ALA A 272 -36.68 -14.53 41.01
C ALA A 272 -36.32 -15.58 39.98
N ALA A 273 -35.07 -16.07 39.98
CA ALA A 273 -34.61 -17.13 39.09
C ALA A 273 -35.36 -18.46 39.36
N ILE A 274 -35.52 -18.86 40.59
CA ILE A 274 -36.31 -20.03 40.99
C ILE A 274 -37.78 -19.87 40.57
N ALA A 275 -38.36 -18.69 40.81
CA ALA A 275 -39.73 -18.42 40.40
C ALA A 275 -39.91 -18.45 38.88
N ALA A 276 -38.95 -17.92 38.13
CA ALA A 276 -38.94 -18.00 36.68
C ALA A 276 -38.82 -19.45 36.18
N ALA A 277 -37.92 -20.26 36.76
CA ALA A 277 -37.77 -21.66 36.44
C ALA A 277 -39.05 -22.49 36.67
N ARG A 278 -39.79 -22.19 37.77
CA ARG A 278 -41.11 -22.81 38.01
C ARG A 278 -42.15 -22.47 36.94
N ARG A 279 -42.15 -21.23 36.44
CA ARG A 279 -43.09 -20.78 35.39
C ARG A 279 -42.74 -21.37 34.02
N LEU A 280 -41.46 -21.38 33.71
CA LEU A 280 -40.93 -21.86 32.42
C LEU A 280 -40.97 -23.39 32.29
N GLY A 281 -40.83 -24.08 33.45
CA GLY A 281 -40.75 -25.54 33.56
C GLY A 281 -39.31 -26.05 33.56
N PHE A 282 -39.13 -27.32 33.94
CA PHE A 282 -37.86 -28.02 33.91
C PHE A 282 -37.85 -29.02 32.75
N PRO A 283 -36.70 -29.28 32.16
CA PRO A 283 -35.38 -28.63 32.38
C PRO A 283 -35.31 -27.19 31.93
N CYS A 284 -34.46 -26.40 32.60
CA CYS A 284 -34.21 -25.02 32.22
C CYS A 284 -32.71 -24.69 32.10
N VAL A 285 -32.42 -23.51 31.59
CA VAL A 285 -31.05 -22.96 31.43
C VAL A 285 -30.94 -21.70 32.28
N VAL A 286 -29.80 -21.51 32.92
CA VAL A 286 -29.43 -20.27 33.61
C VAL A 286 -28.13 -19.74 32.99
N LYS A 287 -28.17 -18.50 32.49
CA LYS A 287 -27.02 -17.86 31.83
C LYS A 287 -26.94 -16.36 32.10
N PRO A 288 -25.74 -15.73 32.08
CA PRO A 288 -25.63 -14.28 32.19
C PRO A 288 -26.31 -13.59 30.98
N LEU A 289 -26.94 -12.42 31.22
CA LEU A 289 -27.60 -11.62 30.17
C LEU A 289 -26.60 -11.19 29.11
N ASP A 290 -25.43 -10.70 29.53
CA ASP A 290 -24.39 -10.09 28.68
C ASP A 290 -23.05 -10.84 28.68
N GLY A 291 -23.08 -12.13 28.98
CA GLY A 291 -21.91 -13.02 28.96
C GLY A 291 -21.53 -13.49 27.52
N ASN A 292 -20.23 -13.75 27.30
CA ASN A 292 -19.71 -14.23 26.03
C ASN A 292 -18.99 -15.59 26.17
N HIS A 293 -18.88 -16.33 25.04
CA HIS A 293 -18.13 -17.59 24.94
C HIS A 293 -18.64 -18.75 25.85
N GLY A 294 -19.91 -18.73 26.23
CA GLY A 294 -20.52 -19.80 27.06
C GLY A 294 -20.09 -19.81 28.52
N ARG A 295 -19.41 -18.75 29.00
CA ARG A 295 -19.05 -18.64 30.42
C ARG A 295 -20.26 -18.35 31.27
N GLY A 296 -20.38 -19.02 32.40
CA GLY A 296 -21.53 -18.89 33.33
C GLY A 296 -22.85 -19.47 32.79
N VAL A 297 -22.83 -20.24 31.71
CA VAL A 297 -24.00 -20.93 31.15
C VAL A 297 -24.15 -22.30 31.80
N HIS A 298 -25.29 -22.53 32.43
CA HIS A 298 -25.66 -23.78 33.08
C HIS A 298 -26.89 -24.38 32.36
N LEU A 299 -26.70 -25.52 31.75
CA LEU A 299 -27.67 -26.21 30.89
C LEU A 299 -28.35 -27.34 31.65
N ASP A 300 -29.54 -27.72 31.18
CA ASP A 300 -30.27 -28.94 31.62
C ASP A 300 -30.51 -28.99 33.15
N LEU A 301 -30.88 -27.87 33.73
CA LEU A 301 -31.15 -27.79 35.17
C LEU A 301 -32.54 -28.40 35.49
N GLN A 302 -32.52 -29.51 36.27
CA GLN A 302 -33.70 -30.34 36.55
C GLN A 302 -34.43 -29.98 37.84
N SER A 303 -33.88 -29.06 38.67
CA SER A 303 -34.44 -28.74 39.98
C SER A 303 -34.13 -27.31 40.40
N GLU A 304 -34.91 -26.84 41.41
CA GLU A 304 -34.70 -25.52 42.01
C GLU A 304 -33.32 -25.38 42.69
N ASP A 305 -32.83 -26.45 43.30
CA ASP A 305 -31.49 -26.44 43.93
C ASP A 305 -30.38 -26.31 42.88
N ALA A 306 -30.58 -26.93 41.71
CA ALA A 306 -29.66 -26.76 40.59
C ALA A 306 -29.68 -25.30 40.05
N VAL A 307 -30.85 -24.69 39.92
CA VAL A 307 -31.01 -23.27 39.55
C VAL A 307 -30.34 -22.35 40.56
N ARG A 308 -30.51 -22.61 41.87
CA ARG A 308 -29.88 -21.87 42.96
C ARG A 308 -28.33 -21.89 42.86
N ALA A 309 -27.79 -23.07 42.67
CA ALA A 309 -26.34 -23.25 42.51
C ALA A 309 -25.80 -22.55 41.25
N ALA A 310 -26.55 -22.63 40.15
CA ALA A 310 -26.19 -22.03 38.86
C ALA A 310 -26.24 -20.49 38.88
N PHE A 311 -27.21 -19.91 39.56
CA PHE A 311 -27.44 -18.45 39.58
C PHE A 311 -26.20 -17.66 40.02
N SER A 312 -25.55 -18.08 41.12
CA SER A 312 -24.32 -17.41 41.62
C SER A 312 -23.15 -17.46 40.63
N GLY A 313 -23.07 -18.51 39.84
CA GLY A 313 -22.10 -18.65 38.75
C GLY A 313 -22.41 -17.69 37.58
N ALA A 314 -23.65 -17.61 37.17
CA ALA A 314 -24.12 -16.75 36.08
C ALA A 314 -23.97 -15.26 36.41
N VAL A 315 -24.32 -14.83 37.64
CA VAL A 315 -24.17 -13.44 38.10
C VAL A 315 -22.71 -12.96 38.04
N ARG A 316 -21.76 -13.82 38.42
CA ARG A 316 -20.33 -13.46 38.41
C ARG A 316 -19.77 -13.17 37.01
N GLU A 317 -20.35 -13.81 35.99
CA GLU A 317 -19.96 -13.63 34.59
C GLU A 317 -20.80 -12.55 33.89
N SER A 318 -21.89 -12.08 34.49
CA SER A 318 -22.73 -10.98 33.99
C SER A 318 -22.10 -9.63 34.33
N ARG A 319 -22.06 -8.71 33.38
CA ARG A 319 -21.59 -7.32 33.60
C ARG A 319 -22.65 -6.44 34.24
N SER A 320 -23.91 -6.65 33.88
CA SER A 320 -25.05 -5.96 34.46
C SER A 320 -25.44 -6.52 35.81
N GLY A 321 -25.05 -7.77 36.10
CA GLY A 321 -25.55 -8.54 37.23
C GLY A 321 -26.86 -9.28 36.94
N ASP A 322 -27.48 -9.07 35.78
CA ASP A 322 -28.71 -9.72 35.39
C ASP A 322 -28.44 -11.12 34.78
N VAL A 323 -29.41 -12.02 35.01
CA VAL A 323 -29.36 -13.40 34.55
C VAL A 323 -30.60 -13.73 33.73
N ILE A 324 -30.44 -14.53 32.70
CA ILE A 324 -31.57 -15.11 31.95
C ILE A 324 -31.83 -16.53 32.44
N VAL A 325 -33.10 -16.81 32.76
CA VAL A 325 -33.62 -18.17 32.92
C VAL A 325 -34.45 -18.48 31.68
N GLU A 326 -34.18 -19.58 31.01
CA GLU A 326 -34.88 -19.95 29.78
C GLU A 326 -35.20 -21.47 29.72
N THR A 327 -36.18 -21.82 28.88
CA THR A 327 -36.51 -23.23 28.63
C THR A 327 -35.31 -23.92 27.93
N TYR A 328 -34.99 -25.14 28.41
CA TYR A 328 -33.94 -25.95 27.77
C TYR A 328 -34.43 -26.50 26.43
N VAL A 329 -33.61 -26.34 25.40
CA VAL A 329 -33.85 -26.87 24.05
C VAL A 329 -32.87 -28.03 23.82
N ALA A 330 -33.42 -29.24 23.64
CA ALA A 330 -32.61 -30.41 23.35
C ALA A 330 -32.31 -30.54 21.85
N GLY A 331 -31.09 -31.00 21.53
CA GLY A 331 -30.69 -31.23 20.17
C GLY A 331 -29.21 -30.99 19.89
N ASN A 332 -28.90 -31.07 18.62
CA ASN A 332 -27.57 -30.71 18.11
C ASN A 332 -27.46 -29.22 17.89
N ASP A 333 -26.23 -28.73 17.97
CA ASP A 333 -25.92 -27.30 17.86
C ASP A 333 -25.47 -26.97 16.41
N TYR A 334 -26.26 -26.15 15.70
CA TYR A 334 -26.00 -25.75 14.34
C TYR A 334 -25.70 -24.26 14.26
N ARG A 335 -24.71 -23.89 13.45
CA ARG A 335 -24.44 -22.51 13.04
C ARG A 335 -24.91 -22.33 11.60
N CYS A 336 -26.00 -21.61 11.41
CA CYS A 336 -26.46 -21.17 10.11
C CYS A 336 -25.83 -19.80 9.78
N LEU A 337 -25.01 -19.75 8.72
CA LEU A 337 -24.39 -18.51 8.24
C LEU A 337 -25.26 -17.88 7.17
N VAL A 338 -25.85 -16.72 7.49
CA VAL A 338 -26.68 -15.96 6.56
C VAL A 338 -25.90 -14.77 6.01
N ILE A 339 -25.87 -14.60 4.68
CA ILE A 339 -25.18 -13.51 3.99
C ILE A 339 -26.14 -12.89 2.97
N GLY A 340 -26.36 -11.57 3.07
CA GLY A 340 -27.28 -10.87 2.19
C GLY A 340 -28.72 -11.41 2.26
N GLY A 341 -29.13 -11.90 3.43
CA GLY A 341 -30.46 -12.46 3.68
C GLY A 341 -30.66 -13.88 3.13
N LYS A 342 -29.59 -14.58 2.74
CA LYS A 342 -29.61 -15.98 2.28
C LYS A 342 -28.63 -16.83 3.06
N VAL A 343 -29.05 -18.06 3.41
CA VAL A 343 -28.17 -19.04 4.04
C VAL A 343 -27.07 -19.43 3.05
N ALA A 344 -25.83 -19.16 3.45
CA ALA A 344 -24.64 -19.50 2.66
C ALA A 344 -24.02 -20.84 3.06
N ALA A 345 -24.13 -21.22 4.35
CA ALA A 345 -23.62 -22.49 4.87
C ALA A 345 -24.26 -22.84 6.23
N ILE A 346 -24.36 -24.11 6.53
CA ILE A 346 -24.80 -24.62 7.83
C ILE A 346 -23.77 -25.63 8.32
N ALA A 347 -23.28 -25.43 9.55
CA ALA A 347 -22.33 -26.35 10.19
C ALA A 347 -22.91 -26.86 11.53
N GLU A 348 -22.91 -28.17 11.71
CA GLU A 348 -23.12 -28.77 13.02
C GLU A 348 -21.84 -28.62 13.85
N ARG A 349 -21.97 -28.02 15.02
CA ARG A 349 -20.88 -27.81 15.96
C ARG A 349 -20.80 -28.95 16.95
N VAL A 350 -19.72 -29.70 16.91
CA VAL A 350 -19.52 -30.87 17.75
C VAL A 350 -18.59 -30.50 18.91
N PRO A 351 -19.02 -30.64 20.17
CA PRO A 351 -18.18 -30.42 21.32
C PRO A 351 -16.91 -31.26 21.34
N ALA A 352 -15.83 -30.70 21.90
CA ALA A 352 -14.59 -31.45 22.09
C ALA A 352 -14.85 -32.74 22.85
N SER A 353 -14.41 -33.87 22.30
CA SER A 353 -14.57 -35.20 22.86
C SER A 353 -13.43 -36.10 22.39
N VAL A 354 -13.22 -37.20 23.14
CA VAL A 354 -12.36 -38.29 22.74
C VAL A 354 -13.15 -39.59 22.76
N THR A 355 -12.75 -40.56 21.93
CA THR A 355 -13.37 -41.90 21.89
C THR A 355 -12.39 -42.88 22.47
N GLY A 356 -12.83 -43.70 23.45
CA GLY A 356 -12.05 -44.75 24.06
C GLY A 356 -11.65 -45.81 23.06
N ASP A 357 -10.52 -46.41 23.29
CA ASP A 357 -9.94 -47.53 22.51
C ASP A 357 -9.56 -48.74 23.40
N ALA A 358 -9.99 -48.70 24.66
CA ALA A 358 -9.67 -49.70 25.69
C ALA A 358 -8.18 -49.85 26.05
N GLU A 359 -7.32 -48.93 25.53
CA GLU A 359 -5.87 -48.98 25.74
C GLU A 359 -5.34 -47.69 26.40
N HIS A 360 -5.86 -46.49 25.99
CA HIS A 360 -5.37 -45.18 26.40
C HIS A 360 -6.27 -44.51 27.44
N THR A 361 -5.64 -43.74 28.32
CA THR A 361 -6.34 -42.88 29.26
C THR A 361 -6.94 -41.66 28.56
N VAL A 362 -7.92 -40.97 29.18
CA VAL A 362 -8.48 -39.72 28.64
C VAL A 362 -7.39 -38.70 28.27
N ARG A 363 -6.39 -38.53 29.12
CA ARG A 363 -5.22 -37.64 28.88
C ARG A 363 -4.47 -38.08 27.62
N GLN A 364 -4.13 -39.34 27.50
CA GLN A 364 -3.41 -39.85 26.33
C GLN A 364 -4.25 -39.75 25.04
N LEU A 365 -5.56 -39.99 25.10
CA LEU A 365 -6.47 -39.80 23.96
C LEU A 365 -6.51 -38.34 23.53
N VAL A 366 -6.47 -37.37 24.46
CA VAL A 366 -6.38 -35.94 24.15
C VAL A 366 -5.02 -35.61 23.52
N GLU A 367 -3.92 -36.18 23.98
CA GLU A 367 -2.61 -36.00 23.37
C GLU A 367 -2.58 -36.55 21.93
N ILE A 368 -3.16 -37.73 21.73
CA ILE A 368 -3.31 -38.32 20.37
C ILE A 368 -4.16 -37.42 19.49
N ALA A 369 -5.31 -36.93 19.97
CA ALA A 369 -6.15 -36.02 19.21
C ALA A 369 -5.40 -34.69 18.90
N ASN A 370 -4.59 -34.19 19.85
CA ASN A 370 -3.80 -32.98 19.68
C ASN A 370 -2.54 -33.17 18.79
N SER A 371 -2.18 -34.40 18.45
CA SER A 371 -1.12 -34.68 17.48
C SER A 371 -1.56 -34.47 16.03
N ASP A 372 -2.86 -34.29 15.77
CA ASP A 372 -3.40 -33.95 14.45
C ASP A 372 -2.71 -32.65 13.94
N PRO A 373 -2.04 -32.67 12.80
CA PRO A 373 -1.34 -31.51 12.26
C PRO A 373 -2.23 -30.30 11.98
N ARG A 374 -3.55 -30.50 11.90
CA ARG A 374 -4.56 -29.45 11.77
C ARG A 374 -4.84 -28.70 13.08
N ARG A 375 -4.41 -29.21 14.25
CA ARG A 375 -4.62 -28.60 15.56
C ARG A 375 -3.45 -27.71 15.96
N GLY A 376 -3.75 -26.48 16.44
CA GLY A 376 -2.79 -25.50 16.92
C GLY A 376 -3.27 -24.75 18.17
N ILE A 377 -2.48 -23.82 18.68
CA ILE A 377 -2.84 -22.97 19.81
C ILE A 377 -3.66 -21.79 19.28
N GLY A 378 -4.81 -21.50 19.87
CA GLY A 378 -5.68 -20.38 19.47
C GLY A 378 -6.20 -20.51 18.03
N HIS A 379 -5.81 -19.57 17.15
CA HIS A 379 -6.26 -19.53 15.75
C HIS A 379 -5.15 -19.83 14.72
N GLU A 380 -4.03 -20.37 15.16
CA GLU A 380 -2.86 -20.67 14.32
C GLU A 380 -3.19 -21.66 13.19
N LYS A 381 -4.05 -22.63 13.50
CA LYS A 381 -4.43 -23.68 12.58
C LYS A 381 -5.94 -23.79 12.45
N VAL A 382 -6.38 -24.64 11.53
CA VAL A 382 -7.82 -24.85 11.26
C VAL A 382 -8.59 -25.42 12.45
N LEU A 383 -7.94 -26.21 13.32
CA LEU A 383 -8.50 -26.72 14.56
C LEU A 383 -7.68 -26.22 15.76
N THR A 384 -8.36 -26.00 16.89
CA THR A 384 -7.72 -25.63 18.15
C THR A 384 -7.38 -26.86 18.96
N ARG A 385 -6.27 -26.85 19.69
CA ARG A 385 -5.90 -27.92 20.62
C ARG A 385 -6.93 -28.02 21.73
N ILE A 386 -7.30 -29.25 22.09
CA ILE A 386 -8.15 -29.57 23.23
C ILE A 386 -7.33 -29.31 24.50
N LYS A 387 -7.89 -28.55 25.44
CA LYS A 387 -7.28 -28.30 26.75
C LYS A 387 -7.97 -29.17 27.78
N LEU A 388 -7.18 -29.77 28.67
CA LEU A 388 -7.66 -30.39 29.91
C LEU A 388 -7.50 -29.33 31.02
N ASP A 389 -8.52 -28.52 31.18
CA ASP A 389 -8.66 -27.58 32.26
C ASP A 389 -9.61 -28.11 33.36
N ASP A 390 -9.74 -27.39 34.46
CA ASP A 390 -10.59 -27.80 35.61
C ASP A 390 -12.03 -28.10 35.19
N ALA A 391 -12.57 -27.39 34.21
CA ALA A 391 -13.93 -27.59 33.69
C ALA A 391 -14.03 -28.89 32.88
N ALA A 392 -13.04 -29.18 32.04
CA ALA A 392 -12.97 -30.44 31.32
C ALA A 392 -12.81 -31.63 32.28
N GLU A 393 -11.95 -31.50 33.30
CA GLU A 393 -11.77 -32.52 34.32
C GLU A 393 -13.05 -32.80 35.11
N ALA A 394 -13.78 -31.76 35.48
CA ALA A 394 -15.07 -31.89 36.16
C ALA A 394 -16.09 -32.62 35.28
N LEU A 395 -16.19 -32.22 34.00
CA LEU A 395 -17.09 -32.86 33.04
C LEU A 395 -16.78 -34.35 32.77
N VAL A 396 -15.49 -34.70 32.72
CA VAL A 396 -15.05 -36.10 32.61
C VAL A 396 -15.47 -36.90 33.87
N ARG A 397 -15.32 -36.28 35.06
CA ARG A 397 -15.72 -36.90 36.32
C ARG A 397 -17.24 -37.10 36.44
N ASP A 398 -18.03 -36.14 35.97
CA ASP A 398 -19.49 -36.27 35.93
C ASP A 398 -19.99 -37.41 35.02
N GLN A 399 -19.18 -37.80 34.03
CA GLN A 399 -19.42 -38.95 33.15
C GLN A 399 -18.89 -40.27 33.74
N GLY A 400 -18.36 -40.27 34.97
CA GLY A 400 -17.92 -41.43 35.70
C GLY A 400 -16.49 -41.86 35.42
N TYR A 401 -15.65 -40.96 34.82
CA TYR A 401 -14.24 -41.26 34.48
C TYR A 401 -13.31 -40.26 35.17
N GLY A 402 -12.09 -40.67 35.48
CA GLY A 402 -10.95 -39.81 35.74
C GLY A 402 -10.18 -39.51 34.47
N ILE A 403 -9.40 -38.43 34.46
CA ILE A 403 -8.56 -38.07 33.31
C ILE A 403 -7.47 -39.11 33.04
N ASP A 404 -7.07 -39.86 34.04
CA ASP A 404 -6.06 -40.91 33.95
C ASP A 404 -6.68 -42.34 33.90
N ASP A 405 -7.99 -42.44 33.73
CA ASP A 405 -8.69 -43.70 33.53
C ASP A 405 -8.69 -44.14 32.06
N VAL A 406 -8.58 -45.45 31.83
CA VAL A 406 -8.73 -46.04 30.49
C VAL A 406 -10.19 -46.12 30.12
N VAL A 407 -10.55 -45.58 28.96
CA VAL A 407 -11.93 -45.57 28.49
C VAL A 407 -12.23 -46.77 27.61
N PRO A 408 -13.36 -47.48 27.84
CA PRO A 408 -13.76 -48.64 27.02
C PRO A 408 -13.88 -48.25 25.54
N ASP A 409 -13.60 -49.25 24.66
CA ASP A 409 -13.65 -49.07 23.22
C ASP A 409 -15.03 -48.55 22.75
N GLY A 410 -15.02 -47.60 21.83
CA GLY A 410 -16.20 -46.93 21.28
C GLY A 410 -16.92 -45.95 22.24
N THR A 411 -16.50 -45.84 23.51
CA THR A 411 -17.12 -44.94 24.48
C THR A 411 -16.66 -43.48 24.24
N ARG A 412 -17.61 -42.57 23.98
CA ARG A 412 -17.33 -41.16 23.76
C ARG A 412 -17.37 -40.40 25.07
N VAL A 413 -16.25 -39.78 25.43
CA VAL A 413 -16.12 -38.91 26.61
C VAL A 413 -16.08 -37.44 26.13
N LYS A 414 -17.06 -36.63 26.57
CA LYS A 414 -17.12 -35.20 26.29
C LYS A 414 -16.13 -34.44 27.20
N LEU A 415 -15.42 -33.52 26.57
CA LEU A 415 -14.44 -32.62 27.21
C LEU A 415 -14.92 -31.16 27.27
N ALA A 416 -16.02 -30.85 26.59
CA ALA A 416 -16.68 -29.55 26.60
C ALA A 416 -18.19 -29.75 26.43
N LEU A 417 -19.00 -28.83 27.00
CA LEU A 417 -20.45 -28.82 26.82
C LEU A 417 -20.91 -28.17 25.53
N THR A 418 -20.13 -27.21 25.00
CA THR A 418 -20.49 -26.46 23.81
C THR A 418 -19.57 -26.79 22.65
N GLY A 419 -20.12 -26.78 21.41
CA GLY A 419 -19.40 -27.06 20.17
C GLY A 419 -18.48 -25.94 19.68
N ASN A 420 -17.83 -25.21 20.60
CA ASN A 420 -16.98 -24.11 20.22
C ASN A 420 -15.63 -24.58 19.68
N MET A 421 -15.32 -24.21 18.45
CA MET A 421 -14.03 -24.55 17.81
C MET A 421 -12.81 -23.98 18.53
N SER A 422 -12.96 -22.87 19.26
CA SER A 422 -11.87 -22.26 20.04
C SER A 422 -11.49 -23.06 21.29
N THR A 423 -12.33 -24.00 21.72
CA THR A 423 -12.11 -24.90 22.86
C THR A 423 -11.79 -26.35 22.44
N GLY A 424 -11.50 -26.56 21.15
CA GLY A 424 -11.12 -27.86 20.62
C GLY A 424 -12.26 -28.63 19.95
N GLY A 425 -13.47 -28.06 19.87
CA GLY A 425 -14.60 -28.63 19.13
C GLY A 425 -14.32 -28.76 17.63
N THR A 426 -15.17 -29.52 16.94
CA THR A 426 -15.11 -29.76 15.50
C THR A 426 -16.40 -29.29 14.82
N SER A 427 -16.43 -29.34 13.48
CA SER A 427 -17.62 -28.98 12.71
C SER A 427 -17.87 -29.97 11.58
N ILE A 428 -19.14 -30.23 11.29
CA ILE A 428 -19.61 -31.09 10.18
C ILE A 428 -20.45 -30.18 9.26
N ASP A 429 -20.17 -30.21 7.96
CA ASP A 429 -21.00 -29.49 7.00
C ASP A 429 -22.37 -30.16 6.86
N ARG A 430 -23.45 -29.37 7.00
CA ARG A 430 -24.86 -29.77 6.88
C ARG A 430 -25.63 -28.91 5.91
N THR A 431 -24.92 -28.17 5.06
CA THR A 431 -25.52 -27.18 4.19
C THR A 431 -26.58 -27.76 3.25
N ILE A 432 -26.30 -28.89 2.63
CA ILE A 432 -27.18 -29.53 1.64
C ILE A 432 -28.33 -30.29 2.32
N GLU A 433 -28.11 -30.81 3.53
CA GLU A 433 -29.06 -31.65 4.26
C GLU A 433 -30.19 -30.84 4.91
N ALA A 434 -29.97 -29.53 5.13
CA ALA A 434 -30.90 -28.68 5.89
C ALA A 434 -32.27 -28.58 5.22
N HIS A 435 -33.33 -28.76 6.04
CA HIS A 435 -34.71 -28.59 5.55
C HIS A 435 -34.96 -27.12 5.15
N PRO A 436 -35.72 -26.88 4.04
CA PRO A 436 -36.00 -25.52 3.57
C PRO A 436 -36.68 -24.63 4.61
N ASP A 437 -37.58 -25.15 5.45
CA ASP A 437 -38.23 -24.38 6.52
C ASP A 437 -37.22 -23.88 7.55
N ASN A 438 -36.22 -24.70 7.91
CA ASN A 438 -35.17 -24.30 8.85
C ASN A 438 -34.24 -23.24 8.24
N VAL A 439 -34.00 -23.33 6.94
CA VAL A 439 -33.27 -22.32 6.17
C VAL A 439 -34.06 -21.00 6.19
N GLU A 440 -35.36 -21.03 5.91
CA GLU A 440 -36.24 -19.84 5.92
C GLU A 440 -36.27 -19.18 7.31
N ILE A 441 -36.35 -19.97 8.39
CA ILE A 441 -36.31 -19.47 9.76
C ILE A 441 -35.00 -18.72 10.02
N ALA A 442 -33.86 -19.28 9.63
CA ALA A 442 -32.56 -18.63 9.81
C ALA A 442 -32.42 -17.34 8.98
N GLU A 443 -32.86 -17.35 7.71
CA GLU A 443 -32.88 -16.17 6.84
C GLU A 443 -33.77 -15.05 7.42
N THR A 444 -34.97 -15.41 7.88
CA THR A 444 -35.90 -14.48 8.50
C THR A 444 -35.34 -13.88 9.79
N ALA A 445 -34.69 -14.67 10.63
CA ALA A 445 -34.05 -14.18 11.84
C ALA A 445 -32.99 -13.10 11.57
N ALA A 446 -32.11 -13.34 10.57
CA ALA A 446 -31.10 -12.37 10.17
C ALA A 446 -31.73 -11.06 9.66
N GLN A 447 -32.84 -11.15 8.93
CA GLN A 447 -33.56 -9.97 8.42
C GLN A 447 -34.24 -9.18 9.51
N ILE A 448 -34.85 -9.85 10.51
CA ILE A 448 -35.49 -9.19 11.66
C ILE A 448 -34.46 -8.40 12.47
N VAL A 449 -33.31 -9.01 12.74
CA VAL A 449 -32.23 -8.32 13.47
C VAL A 449 -31.57 -7.23 12.60
N GLY A 450 -31.65 -7.32 11.27
CA GLY A 450 -31.12 -6.32 10.35
C GLY A 450 -29.62 -6.45 10.11
N LEU A 451 -29.11 -7.68 10.04
CA LEU A 451 -27.69 -7.97 9.77
C LEU A 451 -27.51 -8.47 8.33
N ASP A 452 -26.53 -7.91 7.66
CA ASP A 452 -26.11 -8.32 6.31
C ASP A 452 -25.25 -9.60 6.30
N VAL A 453 -24.51 -9.84 7.37
CA VAL A 453 -23.77 -11.09 7.66
C VAL A 453 -24.11 -11.51 9.07
N ALA A 454 -24.81 -12.62 9.23
CA ALA A 454 -25.29 -13.09 10.52
C ALA A 454 -24.94 -14.57 10.75
N GLY A 455 -24.57 -14.91 11.97
CA GLY A 455 -24.46 -16.29 12.43
C GLY A 455 -25.62 -16.63 13.35
N ILE A 456 -26.52 -17.48 12.89
CA ILE A 456 -27.70 -17.92 13.65
C ILE A 456 -27.33 -19.22 14.36
N ASP A 457 -27.36 -19.22 15.68
CA ASP A 457 -27.16 -20.42 16.50
C ASP A 457 -28.51 -21.09 16.71
N PHE A 458 -28.62 -22.29 16.20
CA PHE A 458 -29.85 -23.04 16.08
C PHE A 458 -29.69 -24.41 16.74
N ILE A 459 -30.52 -24.73 17.73
CA ILE A 459 -30.53 -26.02 18.38
C ILE A 459 -31.78 -26.77 17.93
N CYS A 460 -31.59 -28.00 17.39
CA CYS A 460 -32.68 -28.88 17.04
C CYS A 460 -32.18 -30.35 16.99
N PRO A 461 -33.09 -31.33 17.10
CA PRO A 461 -32.73 -32.73 17.01
C PRO A 461 -32.04 -33.12 15.72
N ASP A 462 -32.54 -32.58 14.60
CA ASP A 462 -32.00 -32.85 13.27
C ASP A 462 -32.35 -31.68 12.35
N ILE A 463 -31.34 -31.06 11.72
CA ILE A 463 -31.53 -29.91 10.81
C ILE A 463 -32.21 -30.29 9.48
N ALA A 464 -32.21 -31.58 9.13
CA ALA A 464 -32.87 -32.13 7.94
C ALA A 464 -34.39 -32.29 8.10
N THR A 465 -34.92 -32.07 9.30
CA THR A 465 -36.37 -32.18 9.59
C THR A 465 -36.89 -30.81 10.03
N PRO A 466 -38.18 -30.45 9.72
CA PRO A 466 -38.75 -29.20 10.13
C PRO A 466 -38.77 -29.04 11.65
N VAL A 467 -38.17 -28.01 12.20
CA VAL A 467 -38.15 -27.80 13.65
C VAL A 467 -39.55 -27.50 14.25
N ARG A 468 -40.48 -27.08 13.42
CA ARG A 468 -41.88 -26.90 13.83
C ARG A 468 -42.57 -28.23 14.18
N GLU A 469 -42.03 -29.34 13.65
CA GLU A 469 -42.51 -30.70 13.90
C GLU A 469 -41.73 -31.43 15.00
N THR A 470 -40.38 -31.21 15.01
CA THR A 470 -39.47 -31.97 15.88
C THR A 470 -39.01 -31.22 17.12
N GLY A 471 -39.35 -29.93 17.22
CA GLY A 471 -38.82 -29.01 18.22
C GLY A 471 -37.43 -28.49 17.86
N GLY A 472 -37.11 -27.37 18.42
CA GLY A 472 -35.85 -26.68 18.21
C GLY A 472 -36.07 -25.18 18.35
N ALA A 473 -34.98 -24.42 18.48
CA ALA A 473 -35.06 -22.95 18.63
C ALA A 473 -33.76 -22.25 18.19
N ILE A 474 -33.91 -20.99 17.82
CA ILE A 474 -32.78 -20.05 17.68
C ILE A 474 -32.40 -19.60 19.08
N VAL A 475 -31.17 -19.80 19.48
CA VAL A 475 -30.68 -19.45 20.84
C VAL A 475 -29.79 -18.22 20.86
N GLU A 476 -29.22 -17.82 19.68
CA GLU A 476 -28.39 -16.62 19.57
C GLU A 476 -28.28 -16.17 18.12
N VAL A 477 -28.16 -14.85 17.93
CA VAL A 477 -27.82 -14.22 16.65
C VAL A 477 -26.49 -13.47 16.80
N ASN A 478 -25.52 -13.75 15.96
CA ASN A 478 -24.16 -13.21 16.05
C ASN A 478 -23.87 -12.26 14.87
N ALA A 479 -23.44 -11.00 15.17
CA ALA A 479 -23.19 -9.96 14.18
C ALA A 479 -21.83 -10.10 13.46
N ALA A 480 -20.89 -10.86 14.03
CA ALA A 480 -19.56 -11.06 13.42
C ALA A 480 -19.18 -12.55 13.41
N PRO A 481 -19.91 -13.38 12.65
CA PRO A 481 -19.71 -14.83 12.69
C PRO A 481 -18.37 -15.25 12.13
N GLY A 482 -17.73 -16.25 12.77
CA GLY A 482 -16.51 -16.85 12.25
C GLY A 482 -16.80 -17.77 11.07
N PHE A 483 -15.94 -17.75 10.03
CA PHE A 483 -16.09 -18.56 8.82
C PHE A 483 -15.38 -19.91 8.90
N ARG A 484 -14.47 -20.09 9.86
CA ARG A 484 -13.55 -21.24 9.92
C ARG A 484 -14.28 -22.59 9.89
N MET A 485 -15.42 -22.70 10.62
CA MET A 485 -16.19 -23.94 10.68
C MET A 485 -16.85 -24.31 9.35
N HIS A 486 -17.12 -23.34 8.50
CA HIS A 486 -17.70 -23.55 7.18
C HIS A 486 -16.63 -23.76 6.10
N THR A 487 -15.51 -23.02 6.19
CA THR A 487 -14.42 -23.13 5.21
C THR A 487 -13.53 -24.34 5.41
N HIS A 488 -13.48 -24.88 6.64
CA HIS A 488 -12.66 -26.03 7.00
C HIS A 488 -13.44 -26.97 7.96
N PRO A 489 -14.56 -27.55 7.51
CA PRO A 489 -15.25 -28.53 8.32
C PRO A 489 -14.36 -29.76 8.55
N THR A 490 -14.60 -30.47 9.65
CA THR A 490 -13.88 -31.71 9.94
C THR A 490 -14.39 -32.84 9.06
N GLU A 491 -15.70 -32.81 8.75
CA GLU A 491 -16.43 -33.75 7.90
C GLU A 491 -17.35 -32.96 6.95
N GLY A 492 -17.56 -33.45 5.73
CA GLY A 492 -18.34 -32.83 4.69
C GLY A 492 -17.53 -31.92 3.78
N GLU A 493 -18.19 -31.06 3.01
CA GLU A 493 -17.57 -30.22 1.97
C GLU A 493 -17.27 -28.81 2.47
N PRO A 494 -16.06 -28.26 2.19
CA PRO A 494 -15.73 -26.88 2.48
C PRO A 494 -16.65 -25.89 1.73
N GLN A 495 -17.23 -24.92 2.45
CA GLN A 495 -18.09 -23.90 1.87
C GLN A 495 -17.33 -22.60 1.64
N TYR A 496 -17.36 -22.06 0.42
CA TYR A 496 -16.65 -20.82 0.03
C TYR A 496 -17.43 -19.56 0.42
N VAL A 497 -17.68 -19.37 1.71
CA VAL A 497 -18.56 -18.33 2.27
C VAL A 497 -18.03 -16.89 2.10
N ALA A 498 -16.75 -16.72 1.79
CA ALA A 498 -16.20 -15.39 1.48
C ALA A 498 -16.77 -14.81 0.17
N ARG A 499 -17.09 -15.68 -0.79
CA ARG A 499 -17.61 -15.31 -2.10
C ARG A 499 -18.91 -14.52 -2.03
N PRO A 500 -19.99 -15.00 -1.37
CA PRO A 500 -21.23 -14.21 -1.27
C PRO A 500 -21.06 -12.90 -0.51
N VAL A 501 -20.12 -12.78 0.45
CA VAL A 501 -19.83 -11.47 1.10
C VAL A 501 -19.21 -10.49 0.10
N ILE A 502 -18.26 -10.95 -0.71
CA ILE A 502 -17.65 -10.09 -1.74
C ILE A 502 -18.65 -9.76 -2.85
N ASP A 503 -19.57 -10.69 -3.21
CA ASP A 503 -20.68 -10.42 -4.13
C ASP A 503 -21.64 -9.35 -3.58
N LEU A 504 -21.92 -9.38 -2.27
CA LEU A 504 -22.73 -8.37 -1.58
C LEU A 504 -22.07 -6.98 -1.61
N LEU A 505 -20.75 -6.91 -1.36
CA LEU A 505 -20.02 -5.64 -1.35
C LEU A 505 -19.75 -5.10 -2.75
N PHE A 506 -19.48 -5.99 -3.71
CA PHE A 506 -19.15 -5.69 -5.09
C PHE A 506 -20.00 -6.56 -6.02
N PRO A 507 -21.29 -6.21 -6.20
CA PRO A 507 -22.17 -6.90 -7.14
C PRO A 507 -21.58 -6.93 -8.55
N SER A 508 -21.97 -7.92 -9.36
CA SER A 508 -21.46 -8.04 -10.72
C SER A 508 -21.65 -6.75 -11.52
N GLY A 509 -20.57 -6.28 -12.15
CA GLY A 509 -20.54 -5.01 -12.89
C GLY A 509 -20.26 -3.76 -12.05
N SER A 510 -20.16 -3.87 -10.72
CA SER A 510 -19.72 -2.74 -9.88
C SER A 510 -18.21 -2.50 -10.02
N GLY A 511 -17.78 -1.24 -9.96
CA GLY A 511 -16.37 -0.88 -9.92
C GLY A 511 -15.75 -1.18 -8.53
N ALA A 512 -14.47 -1.54 -8.52
CA ALA A 512 -13.66 -1.63 -7.30
C ALA A 512 -12.44 -0.71 -7.35
N ARG A 513 -12.01 -0.31 -8.54
CA ARG A 513 -10.82 0.52 -8.78
C ARG A 513 -11.21 1.83 -9.41
N ILE A 514 -10.54 2.89 -9.01
CA ILE A 514 -10.56 4.17 -9.73
C ILE A 514 -9.36 4.21 -10.68
N PRO A 515 -9.45 4.88 -11.83
CA PRO A 515 -8.29 5.08 -12.71
C PRO A 515 -7.16 5.80 -11.98
N ILE A 516 -5.93 5.31 -12.16
CA ILE A 516 -4.71 5.89 -11.62
C ILE A 516 -3.81 6.33 -12.77
N ILE A 517 -3.52 7.64 -12.84
CA ILE A 517 -2.57 8.24 -13.78
C ILE A 517 -1.30 8.60 -12.99
N ALA A 518 -0.19 7.94 -13.28
CA ALA A 518 1.10 8.17 -12.63
C ALA A 518 2.05 8.94 -13.55
N VAL A 519 2.54 10.10 -13.10
CA VAL A 519 3.44 10.96 -13.89
C VAL A 519 4.81 11.04 -13.23
N THR A 520 5.84 10.62 -13.94
CA THR A 520 7.24 10.74 -13.53
C THR A 520 8.09 11.43 -14.60
N GLY A 521 9.33 11.72 -14.28
CA GLY A 521 10.31 12.37 -15.15
C GLY A 521 11.32 13.16 -14.34
N THR A 522 12.31 13.74 -14.98
CA THR A 522 13.21 14.70 -14.32
C THR A 522 12.49 16.03 -14.15
N ASN A 523 12.03 16.63 -15.22
CA ASN A 523 11.33 17.91 -15.26
C ASN A 523 9.91 17.75 -15.81
N GLY A 524 9.01 18.72 -15.50
CA GLY A 524 7.66 18.80 -16.05
C GLY A 524 6.58 18.02 -15.31
N LYS A 525 6.92 17.17 -14.32
CA LYS A 525 5.98 16.32 -13.58
C LYS A 525 4.78 17.08 -13.02
N THR A 526 5.04 18.05 -12.15
CA THR A 526 4.00 18.83 -11.44
C THR A 526 3.07 19.55 -12.41
N THR A 527 3.64 20.17 -13.46
CA THR A 527 2.86 20.87 -14.48
C THR A 527 1.97 19.91 -15.27
N THR A 528 2.52 18.76 -15.69
CA THR A 528 1.76 17.73 -16.41
C THR A 528 0.64 17.15 -15.53
N VAL A 529 0.92 16.80 -14.26
CA VAL A 529 -0.08 16.33 -13.28
C VAL A 529 -1.23 17.33 -13.16
N ARG A 530 -0.93 18.62 -13.01
CA ARG A 530 -1.93 19.68 -12.88
C ARG A 530 -2.75 19.88 -14.16
N MET A 531 -2.11 19.82 -15.34
CA MET A 531 -2.81 19.88 -16.63
C MET A 531 -3.77 18.69 -16.80
N VAL A 532 -3.31 17.47 -16.51
CA VAL A 532 -4.15 16.26 -16.57
C VAL A 532 -5.32 16.38 -15.59
N ALA A 533 -5.05 16.75 -14.34
CA ALA A 533 -6.08 16.92 -13.33
C ALA A 533 -7.11 17.99 -13.72
N HIS A 534 -6.66 19.10 -14.34
CA HIS A 534 -7.54 20.13 -14.82
C HIS A 534 -8.46 19.67 -15.97
N ILE A 535 -7.91 18.94 -16.96
CA ILE A 535 -8.69 18.35 -18.06
C ILE A 535 -9.76 17.40 -17.49
N LEU A 536 -9.37 16.47 -16.63
CA LEU A 536 -10.27 15.48 -16.04
C LEU A 536 -11.37 16.13 -15.16
N LYS A 537 -11.00 17.19 -14.42
CA LYS A 537 -11.99 17.97 -13.64
C LYS A 537 -13.04 18.60 -14.52
N LEU A 538 -12.67 19.17 -15.69
CA LEU A 538 -13.64 19.73 -16.65
C LEU A 538 -14.57 18.67 -17.23
N MET A 539 -14.17 17.40 -17.25
CA MET A 539 -15.04 16.27 -17.60
C MET A 539 -15.98 15.86 -16.45
N GLY A 540 -15.99 16.59 -15.34
CA GLY A 540 -16.80 16.28 -14.15
C GLY A 540 -16.21 15.21 -13.23
N ARG A 541 -14.92 14.84 -13.40
CA ARG A 541 -14.26 13.90 -12.51
C ARG A 541 -13.86 14.56 -11.18
N ARG A 542 -14.04 13.82 -10.10
CA ARG A 542 -13.57 14.22 -8.76
C ARG A 542 -12.14 13.73 -8.56
N VAL A 543 -11.21 14.55 -9.01
CA VAL A 543 -9.79 14.19 -9.09
C VAL A 543 -9.12 14.31 -7.73
N GLY A 544 -8.45 13.23 -7.30
CA GLY A 544 -7.46 13.24 -6.23
C GLY A 544 -6.06 13.34 -6.83
N MET A 545 -5.32 14.39 -6.47
CA MET A 545 -4.01 14.70 -7.03
C MET A 545 -2.95 14.79 -5.95
N THR A 546 -1.77 14.20 -6.19
CA THR A 546 -0.57 14.39 -5.37
C THR A 546 0.50 15.13 -6.16
N SER A 547 1.24 16.02 -5.49
CA SER A 547 2.36 16.76 -6.08
C SER A 547 3.38 17.16 -5.02
N THR A 548 4.49 17.77 -5.45
CA THR A 548 5.47 18.41 -4.56
C THR A 548 4.90 19.57 -3.75
N ASP A 549 3.74 20.11 -4.13
CA ASP A 549 3.08 21.23 -3.44
C ASP A 549 2.04 20.76 -2.42
N GLY A 550 1.53 19.51 -2.57
CA GLY A 550 0.53 18.95 -1.66
C GLY A 550 -0.40 17.91 -2.27
N ILE A 551 -1.41 17.55 -1.46
CA ILE A 551 -2.55 16.71 -1.87
C ILE A 551 -3.74 17.64 -2.14
N VAL A 552 -4.32 17.50 -3.33
CA VAL A 552 -5.53 18.23 -3.74
C VAL A 552 -6.64 17.22 -4.05
N VAL A 553 -7.82 17.41 -3.47
CA VAL A 553 -9.00 16.59 -3.76
C VAL A 553 -10.12 17.51 -4.24
N ASP A 554 -10.63 17.24 -5.42
CA ASP A 554 -11.69 18.02 -6.07
C ASP A 554 -11.41 19.54 -6.11
N GLY A 555 -10.13 19.90 -6.35
CA GLY A 555 -9.67 21.29 -6.41
C GLY A 555 -9.37 21.93 -5.05
N ARG A 556 -9.57 21.24 -3.93
CA ARG A 556 -9.25 21.74 -2.58
C ARG A 556 -7.93 21.14 -2.09
N LEU A 557 -7.04 22.00 -1.58
CA LEU A 557 -5.80 21.58 -0.94
C LEU A 557 -6.12 20.95 0.43
N ILE A 558 -5.83 19.64 0.56
CA ILE A 558 -6.08 18.87 1.79
C ILE A 558 -4.84 18.88 2.69
N ARG A 559 -3.65 18.79 2.08
CA ARG A 559 -2.39 18.75 2.79
C ARG A 559 -1.30 19.45 1.98
N LYS A 560 -0.55 20.35 2.62
CA LYS A 560 0.56 21.07 2.01
C LYS A 560 1.89 20.33 2.24
N GLY A 561 2.81 20.45 1.29
CA GLY A 561 4.18 19.94 1.34
C GLY A 561 4.48 18.93 0.24
N ASP A 562 5.70 18.39 0.21
CA ASP A 562 6.07 17.36 -0.78
C ASP A 562 5.28 16.06 -0.51
N MET A 563 4.30 15.85 -1.36
CA MET A 563 3.37 14.72 -1.33
C MET A 563 3.53 13.82 -2.56
N SER A 564 4.70 13.78 -3.17
CA SER A 564 5.02 12.93 -4.34
C SER A 564 5.42 11.49 -3.98
N GLY A 565 5.21 11.09 -2.72
CA GLY A 565 5.54 9.78 -2.21
C GLY A 565 4.35 8.81 -2.08
N PRO A 566 4.61 7.51 -1.82
CA PRO A 566 3.60 6.45 -1.85
C PRO A 566 2.53 6.59 -0.76
N ARG A 567 2.86 7.11 0.42
CA ARG A 567 1.86 7.37 1.48
C ARG A 567 0.81 8.39 1.06
N SER A 568 1.22 9.37 0.26
CA SER A 568 0.30 10.38 -0.28
C SER A 568 -0.64 9.78 -1.31
N ALA A 569 -0.16 8.84 -2.14
CA ALA A 569 -1.00 8.08 -3.04
C ALA A 569 -2.07 7.28 -2.27
N GLN A 570 -1.67 6.58 -1.20
CA GLN A 570 -2.62 5.84 -0.36
C GLN A 570 -3.68 6.75 0.30
N MET A 571 -3.29 7.97 0.75
CA MET A 571 -4.25 8.94 1.31
C MET A 571 -5.32 9.33 0.28
N VAL A 572 -4.95 9.47 -0.98
CA VAL A 572 -5.91 9.76 -2.06
C VAL A 572 -6.80 8.55 -2.35
N LEU A 573 -6.23 7.33 -2.40
CA LEU A 573 -6.97 6.09 -2.65
C LEU A 573 -7.94 5.72 -1.50
N GLN A 574 -7.70 6.24 -0.31
CA GLN A 574 -8.60 6.10 0.86
C GLN A 574 -9.69 7.17 0.92
N ASN A 575 -9.66 8.17 0.05
CA ASN A 575 -10.65 9.25 0.10
C ASN A 575 -11.91 8.88 -0.70
N PRO A 576 -13.10 8.76 -0.06
CA PRO A 576 -14.34 8.31 -0.70
C PRO A 576 -14.89 9.26 -1.76
N LYS A 577 -14.40 10.51 -1.83
CA LYS A 577 -14.83 11.48 -2.82
C LYS A 577 -14.11 11.33 -4.16
N VAL A 578 -12.96 10.63 -4.19
CA VAL A 578 -12.11 10.53 -5.37
C VAL A 578 -12.62 9.43 -6.30
N ASP A 579 -12.84 9.77 -7.57
CA ASP A 579 -13.17 8.82 -8.62
C ASP A 579 -12.07 8.65 -9.66
N THR A 580 -11.03 9.50 -9.62
CA THR A 580 -9.86 9.43 -10.50
C THR A 580 -8.63 9.97 -9.76
N ALA A 581 -7.52 9.26 -9.82
CA ALA A 581 -6.27 9.65 -9.16
C ALA A 581 -5.22 10.09 -10.17
N VAL A 582 -4.53 11.20 -9.88
CA VAL A 582 -3.39 11.70 -10.69
C VAL A 582 -2.20 11.92 -9.77
N PHE A 583 -1.19 11.09 -9.88
CA PHE A 583 -0.05 11.08 -8.97
C PHE A 583 1.22 11.64 -9.61
N GLU A 584 1.85 12.61 -8.97
CA GLU A 584 3.26 12.89 -9.21
C GLU A 584 4.10 11.83 -8.50
N VAL A 585 4.94 11.12 -9.28
CA VAL A 585 5.79 10.06 -8.76
C VAL A 585 7.25 10.50 -8.84
N ALA A 586 7.81 10.87 -7.70
CA ALA A 586 9.20 11.28 -7.59
C ALA A 586 10.14 10.07 -7.42
N ARG A 587 11.36 10.17 -8.00
CA ARG A 587 12.43 9.19 -7.86
C ARG A 587 12.67 8.78 -6.39
N GLY A 588 12.72 9.79 -5.50
CA GLY A 588 12.97 9.56 -4.08
C GLY A 588 11.92 8.68 -3.42
N GLY A 589 10.64 8.80 -3.81
CA GLY A 589 9.55 7.94 -3.34
C GLY A 589 9.75 6.49 -3.76
N ILE A 590 10.01 6.26 -5.07
CA ILE A 590 10.22 4.90 -5.61
C ILE A 590 11.37 4.18 -4.90
N LEU A 591 12.50 4.88 -4.67
CA LEU A 591 13.69 4.29 -4.04
C LEU A 591 13.55 4.07 -2.54
N ARG A 592 12.68 4.83 -1.86
CA ARG A 592 12.48 4.73 -0.41
C ARG A 592 11.40 3.76 0.00
N GLU A 593 10.28 3.76 -0.72
CA GLU A 593 9.07 3.02 -0.29
C GLU A 593 8.32 2.34 -1.44
N GLY A 594 8.78 2.42 -2.71
CA GLY A 594 8.06 1.91 -3.88
C GLY A 594 6.92 2.83 -4.33
N LEU A 595 5.94 2.31 -5.08
CA LEU A 595 4.80 3.10 -5.57
C LEU A 595 3.69 3.28 -4.52
N GLY A 596 3.55 2.33 -3.58
CA GLY A 596 2.49 2.35 -2.55
C GLY A 596 1.10 1.92 -3.05
N TYR A 597 1.00 1.49 -4.30
CA TYR A 597 -0.16 0.86 -4.93
C TYR A 597 0.34 -0.22 -5.91
N ASP A 598 -0.53 -1.10 -6.36
CA ASP A 598 -0.16 -2.29 -7.14
C ASP A 598 0.04 -2.01 -8.64
N ARG A 599 -0.78 -1.11 -9.23
CA ARG A 599 -0.71 -0.77 -10.65
C ARG A 599 -1.29 0.61 -10.95
N ASN A 600 -0.95 1.15 -12.12
CA ASN A 600 -1.55 2.37 -12.65
C ASN A 600 -2.07 2.15 -14.07
N ASP A 601 -3.24 2.74 -14.38
CA ASP A 601 -3.89 2.59 -15.68
C ASP A 601 -3.19 3.39 -16.77
N VAL A 602 -2.62 4.54 -16.39
CA VAL A 602 -1.83 5.38 -17.29
C VAL A 602 -0.50 5.73 -16.62
N ALA A 603 0.62 5.42 -17.28
CA ALA A 603 1.95 5.89 -16.90
C ALA A 603 2.38 7.01 -17.85
N VAL A 604 2.94 8.09 -17.31
CA VAL A 604 3.52 9.19 -18.12
C VAL A 604 4.97 9.39 -17.72
N VAL A 605 5.87 9.36 -18.67
CA VAL A 605 7.28 9.70 -18.46
C VAL A 605 7.66 10.88 -19.33
N THR A 606 7.92 12.03 -18.69
CA THR A 606 8.18 13.28 -19.40
C THR A 606 9.57 13.33 -20.02
N ASN A 607 10.61 13.04 -19.24
CA ASN A 607 12.02 13.03 -19.68
C ASN A 607 12.91 12.37 -18.62
N VAL A 608 14.12 11.96 -19.02
CA VAL A 608 15.17 11.45 -18.14
C VAL A 608 16.49 12.16 -18.44
N THR A 609 16.82 13.14 -17.63
CA THR A 609 18.08 13.89 -17.73
C THR A 609 18.90 13.75 -16.43
N GLY A 610 20.18 14.13 -16.45
CA GLY A 610 21.08 14.00 -15.33
C GLY A 610 20.69 14.91 -14.17
N ASP A 611 19.94 14.38 -13.21
CA ASP A 611 19.57 15.07 -11.97
C ASP A 611 19.65 14.08 -10.79
N HIS A 612 20.12 14.54 -9.62
CA HIS A 612 20.34 13.73 -8.44
C HIS A 612 21.28 12.50 -8.67
N LEU A 613 22.17 12.53 -9.60
CA LEU A 613 23.19 11.48 -9.78
C LEU A 613 24.15 11.48 -8.59
N GLY A 614 24.58 10.28 -8.18
CA GLY A 614 25.39 10.06 -6.98
C GLY A 614 24.59 9.83 -5.71
N LEU A 615 23.28 10.05 -5.70
CA LEU A 615 22.43 9.87 -4.52
C LEU A 615 21.67 8.53 -4.57
N GLY A 616 21.66 7.83 -3.43
CA GLY A 616 20.89 6.58 -3.28
C GLY A 616 21.36 5.43 -4.19
N GLY A 617 22.64 5.40 -4.54
CA GLY A 617 23.25 4.35 -5.38
C GLY A 617 22.98 4.51 -6.88
N ILE A 618 22.37 5.61 -7.33
CA ILE A 618 22.09 5.90 -8.75
C ILE A 618 23.16 6.84 -9.27
N THR A 619 24.08 6.32 -10.07
CA THR A 619 25.25 7.06 -10.59
C THR A 619 25.17 7.38 -12.08
N THR A 620 24.28 6.70 -12.81
CA THR A 620 24.12 6.87 -14.26
C THR A 620 22.69 7.24 -14.64
N ILE A 621 22.54 7.91 -15.80
CA ILE A 621 21.23 8.23 -16.38
C ILE A 621 20.44 6.95 -16.70
N GLY A 622 21.11 5.88 -17.14
CA GLY A 622 20.47 4.60 -17.40
C GLY A 622 19.84 3.97 -16.13
N GLN A 623 20.56 4.03 -15.00
CA GLN A 623 19.99 3.60 -13.72
C GLN A 623 18.80 4.49 -13.30
N LEU A 624 18.90 5.81 -13.51
CA LEU A 624 17.82 6.74 -13.25
C LEU A 624 16.58 6.43 -14.12
N ALA A 625 16.81 6.08 -15.39
CA ALA A 625 15.75 5.64 -16.29
C ALA A 625 15.06 4.37 -15.78
N ASN A 626 15.81 3.38 -15.30
CA ASN A 626 15.23 2.17 -14.72
C ASN A 626 14.35 2.48 -13.49
N VAL A 627 14.79 3.40 -12.61
CA VAL A 627 13.96 3.83 -11.47
C VAL A 627 12.64 4.44 -11.94
N LYS A 628 12.69 5.34 -12.93
CA LYS A 628 11.49 5.97 -13.48
C LYS A 628 10.64 4.99 -14.31
N GLY A 629 11.25 3.97 -14.89
CA GLY A 629 10.59 2.90 -15.64
C GLY A 629 9.60 2.07 -14.80
N VAL A 630 9.72 2.06 -13.48
CA VAL A 630 8.83 1.32 -12.58
C VAL A 630 7.35 1.68 -12.82
N VAL A 631 7.02 2.95 -13.08
CA VAL A 631 5.63 3.34 -13.38
C VAL A 631 5.13 2.75 -14.71
N VAL A 632 6.03 2.52 -15.67
CA VAL A 632 5.70 1.90 -16.96
C VAL A 632 5.51 0.40 -16.80
N GLU A 633 6.35 -0.24 -16.00
CA GLU A 633 6.26 -1.67 -15.69
C GLU A 633 5.00 -2.01 -14.86
N ALA A 634 4.48 -1.03 -14.09
CA ALA A 634 3.24 -1.16 -13.33
C ALA A 634 1.97 -0.99 -14.18
N VAL A 635 2.08 -0.73 -15.49
CA VAL A 635 0.94 -0.64 -16.40
C VAL A 635 0.41 -2.04 -16.73
N PRO A 636 -0.88 -2.35 -16.49
CA PRO A 636 -1.49 -3.62 -16.85
C PRO A 636 -1.71 -3.71 -18.38
N ARG A 637 -2.04 -4.91 -18.88
CA ARG A 637 -2.32 -5.11 -20.32
C ARG A 637 -3.43 -4.22 -20.88
N SER A 638 -4.40 -3.86 -20.06
CA SER A 638 -5.50 -2.94 -20.41
C SER A 638 -5.09 -1.46 -20.35
N GLY A 639 -3.95 -1.13 -19.72
CA GLY A 639 -3.50 0.24 -19.51
C GLY A 639 -2.66 0.81 -20.65
N THR A 640 -2.11 2.01 -20.41
CA THR A 640 -1.37 2.77 -21.44
C THR A 640 -0.15 3.46 -20.85
N ALA A 641 1.01 3.36 -21.51
CA ALA A 641 2.19 4.17 -21.22
C ALA A 641 2.30 5.33 -22.22
N VAL A 642 2.40 6.55 -21.72
CA VAL A 642 2.61 7.80 -22.47
C VAL A 642 4.08 8.18 -22.38
N LEU A 643 4.81 8.10 -23.48
CA LEU A 643 6.26 8.16 -23.50
C LEU A 643 6.77 9.25 -24.44
N ASN A 644 7.78 10.01 -24.01
CA ASN A 644 8.46 11.00 -24.80
C ASN A 644 9.34 10.34 -25.88
N ALA A 645 8.99 10.54 -27.15
CA ALA A 645 9.76 10.02 -28.26
C ALA A 645 11.07 10.79 -28.53
N ASP A 646 11.18 12.03 -28.05
CA ASP A 646 12.38 12.84 -28.18
C ASP A 646 13.49 12.40 -27.21
N ASP A 647 13.12 11.69 -26.12
CA ASP A 647 14.05 11.16 -25.13
C ASP A 647 14.35 9.68 -25.39
N HIS A 648 15.63 9.37 -25.63
CA HIS A 648 16.07 8.00 -25.94
C HIS A 648 15.77 7.00 -24.80
N TYR A 649 16.00 7.38 -23.55
CA TYR A 649 15.76 6.50 -22.41
C TYR A 649 14.27 6.25 -22.19
N VAL A 650 13.46 7.31 -22.31
CA VAL A 650 12.00 7.21 -22.15
C VAL A 650 11.39 6.35 -23.26
N TYR A 651 11.77 6.59 -24.52
CA TYR A 651 11.29 5.78 -25.66
C TYR A 651 11.53 4.28 -25.45
N ARG A 652 12.71 3.91 -24.94
CA ARG A 652 13.08 2.50 -24.71
C ARG A 652 12.24 1.83 -23.61
N MET A 653 11.67 2.57 -22.67
CA MET A 653 10.80 2.01 -21.62
C MET A 653 9.55 1.33 -22.20
N GLY A 654 9.12 1.73 -23.40
CA GLY A 654 7.98 1.09 -24.09
C GLY A 654 8.13 -0.42 -24.31
N ARG A 655 9.36 -0.94 -24.32
CA ARG A 655 9.64 -2.39 -24.43
C ARG A 655 9.24 -3.17 -23.17
N HIS A 656 9.13 -2.49 -22.03
CA HIS A 656 8.78 -3.09 -20.73
C HIS A 656 7.32 -2.84 -20.35
N CYS A 657 6.55 -2.12 -21.19
CA CYS A 657 5.14 -1.89 -20.99
C CYS A 657 4.32 -3.12 -21.41
N ALA A 658 3.51 -3.65 -20.49
CA ALA A 658 2.59 -4.74 -20.80
C ALA A 658 1.35 -4.27 -21.59
N GLY A 659 0.99 -2.98 -21.45
CA GLY A 659 -0.15 -2.35 -22.09
C GLY A 659 0.18 -1.64 -23.39
N ARG A 660 -0.68 -0.72 -23.80
CA ARG A 660 -0.47 0.09 -25.01
C ARG A 660 0.58 1.17 -24.77
N VAL A 661 1.26 1.58 -25.86
CA VAL A 661 2.16 2.72 -25.84
C VAL A 661 1.56 3.85 -26.69
N VAL A 662 1.54 5.05 -26.13
CA VAL A 662 1.22 6.30 -26.82
C VAL A 662 2.47 7.17 -26.76
N LEU A 663 2.95 7.66 -27.89
CA LEU A 663 4.12 8.54 -27.93
C LEU A 663 3.70 10.00 -27.88
N PHE A 664 4.59 10.86 -27.38
CA PHE A 664 4.50 12.28 -27.65
C PHE A 664 5.86 12.84 -28.08
N SER A 665 5.87 13.87 -28.94
CA SER A 665 7.07 14.45 -29.50
C SER A 665 6.87 15.91 -29.89
N MET A 666 7.90 16.70 -29.71
CA MET A 666 8.01 18.07 -30.22
C MET A 666 8.74 18.16 -31.57
N SER A 667 9.33 17.07 -32.02
CA SER A 667 10.07 17.00 -33.29
C SER A 667 9.11 17.12 -34.47
N THR A 668 9.43 18.05 -35.38
CA THR A 668 8.62 18.34 -36.57
C THR A 668 9.38 18.04 -37.87
N ILE A 669 10.64 17.70 -37.80
CA ILE A 669 11.54 17.53 -38.93
C ILE A 669 11.86 16.05 -39.13
N LYS A 670 11.66 15.53 -40.32
CA LYS A 670 12.06 14.17 -40.71
C LYS A 670 13.58 14.02 -40.58
N GLY A 671 14.01 12.92 -40.00
CA GLY A 671 15.40 12.63 -39.65
C GLY A 671 15.78 13.00 -38.22
N GLU A 672 14.94 13.73 -37.50
CA GLU A 672 15.06 13.82 -36.04
C GLU A 672 14.55 12.55 -35.41
N ASP A 673 15.24 12.05 -34.39
CA ASP A 673 14.91 10.83 -33.65
C ASP A 673 13.44 10.77 -33.22
N GLY A 674 12.93 11.85 -32.65
CA GLY A 674 11.53 11.92 -32.16
C GLY A 674 10.51 11.79 -33.28
N PHE A 675 10.73 12.48 -34.40
CA PHE A 675 9.87 12.38 -35.57
C PHE A 675 9.85 10.96 -36.14
N ASP A 676 11.04 10.37 -36.36
CA ASP A 676 11.18 9.05 -36.98
C ASP A 676 10.61 7.94 -36.09
N ARG A 677 10.72 8.07 -34.74
CA ARG A 677 10.09 7.16 -33.76
C ARG A 677 8.58 7.25 -33.79
N VAL A 678 8.03 8.48 -33.89
CA VAL A 678 6.57 8.70 -34.01
C VAL A 678 6.09 8.13 -35.34
N ASP A 679 6.74 8.43 -36.47
CA ASP A 679 6.34 7.95 -37.78
C ASP A 679 6.38 6.42 -37.85
N GLY A 680 7.47 5.81 -37.36
CA GLY A 680 7.59 4.36 -37.27
C GLY A 680 6.59 3.69 -36.33
N HIS A 681 6.16 4.37 -35.25
CA HIS A 681 5.16 3.88 -34.31
C HIS A 681 3.75 3.94 -34.93
N THR A 682 3.38 5.07 -35.48
CA THR A 682 2.06 5.29 -36.10
C THR A 682 1.87 4.49 -37.39
N SER A 683 2.91 4.29 -38.20
CA SER A 683 2.84 3.41 -39.40
C SER A 683 2.51 1.95 -39.06
N ARG A 684 2.80 1.51 -37.82
CA ARG A 684 2.40 0.20 -37.26
C ARG A 684 1.05 0.21 -36.54
N GLY A 685 0.25 1.29 -36.72
CA GLY A 685 -1.07 1.42 -36.08
C GLY A 685 -1.04 2.01 -34.66
N GLY A 686 0.10 2.48 -34.16
CA GLY A 686 0.21 3.14 -32.86
C GLY A 686 -0.42 4.53 -32.82
N ALA A 687 -0.49 5.13 -31.63
CA ALA A 687 -1.01 6.47 -31.39
C ALA A 687 0.12 7.41 -30.93
N ALA A 688 0.09 8.67 -31.38
CA ALA A 688 1.03 9.69 -30.93
C ALA A 688 0.41 11.09 -30.92
N PHE A 689 0.76 11.88 -29.90
CA PHE A 689 0.53 13.32 -29.87
C PHE A 689 1.82 14.04 -30.28
N CYS A 690 1.79 14.81 -31.35
CA CYS A 690 2.97 15.49 -31.87
C CYS A 690 2.65 16.88 -32.42
N LEU A 691 3.71 17.62 -32.77
CA LEU A 691 3.57 18.92 -33.39
C LEU A 691 3.60 18.79 -34.92
N GLU A 692 2.76 19.60 -35.56
CA GLU A 692 2.84 19.89 -36.99
C GLU A 692 2.98 21.40 -37.20
N THR A 693 3.84 21.79 -38.11
CA THR A 693 4.01 23.20 -38.47
C THR A 693 3.01 23.59 -39.53
N SER A 694 2.23 24.64 -39.31
CA SER A 694 1.29 25.21 -40.24
C SER A 694 1.59 26.70 -40.49
N THR A 695 0.82 27.32 -41.39
CA THR A 695 0.93 28.79 -41.68
C THR A 695 0.50 29.63 -40.48
N GLU A 696 -0.33 29.10 -39.57
CA GLU A 696 -0.85 29.79 -38.37
C GLU A 696 0.00 29.50 -37.11
N GLY A 697 1.00 28.65 -37.23
CA GLY A 697 1.89 28.29 -36.14
C GLY A 697 1.99 26.77 -35.92
N GLU A 698 2.47 26.38 -34.72
CA GLU A 698 2.58 24.96 -34.38
C GLU A 698 1.26 24.43 -33.83
N LEU A 699 0.80 23.34 -34.42
CA LEU A 699 -0.45 22.65 -34.07
C LEU A 699 -0.13 21.33 -33.37
N ILE A 700 -0.73 21.11 -32.21
CA ILE A 700 -0.77 19.79 -31.58
C ILE A 700 -1.75 18.93 -32.35
N VAL A 701 -1.31 17.76 -32.80
CA VAL A 701 -2.12 16.77 -33.51
C VAL A 701 -2.07 15.42 -32.80
N LEU A 702 -3.18 14.65 -32.90
CA LEU A 702 -3.20 13.22 -32.60
C LEU A 702 -3.06 12.44 -33.89
N ARG A 703 -1.99 11.67 -34.03
CA ARG A 703 -1.81 10.68 -35.09
C ARG A 703 -2.25 9.31 -34.59
N LEU A 704 -3.15 8.67 -35.31
CA LEU A 704 -3.65 7.34 -35.00
C LEU A 704 -3.58 6.47 -36.28
N GLY A 705 -2.55 5.65 -36.35
CA GLY A 705 -2.20 4.99 -37.60
C GLY A 705 -1.95 6.03 -38.69
N SER A 706 -2.67 5.94 -39.81
CA SER A 706 -2.60 6.89 -40.93
C SER A 706 -3.50 8.13 -40.77
N ARG A 707 -4.29 8.21 -39.69
CA ARG A 707 -5.21 9.35 -39.48
C ARG A 707 -4.53 10.39 -38.61
N THR A 708 -4.65 11.68 -39.04
CA THR A 708 -4.20 12.83 -38.22
C THR A 708 -5.42 13.66 -37.84
N MET A 709 -5.55 13.98 -36.57
CA MET A 709 -6.64 14.77 -36.00
C MET A 709 -6.07 16.02 -35.31
N PRO A 710 -6.50 17.24 -35.70
CA PRO A 710 -6.03 18.46 -35.06
C PRO A 710 -6.57 18.57 -33.65
N VAL A 711 -5.71 18.95 -32.71
CA VAL A 711 -6.08 19.19 -31.30
C VAL A 711 -6.15 20.67 -31.02
N LEU A 712 -5.01 21.37 -30.96
CA LEU A 712 -4.99 22.78 -30.58
C LEU A 712 -3.66 23.43 -31.00
N TYR A 713 -3.69 24.69 -31.46
CA TYR A 713 -2.48 25.46 -31.65
C TYR A 713 -1.78 25.77 -30.34
N THR A 714 -0.45 25.66 -30.31
CA THR A 714 0.35 25.87 -29.09
C THR A 714 0.20 27.26 -28.51
N HIS A 715 0.08 28.28 -29.37
CA HIS A 715 -0.10 29.68 -28.95
C HIS A 715 -1.46 29.96 -28.27
N LEU A 716 -2.46 29.08 -28.43
CA LEU A 716 -3.76 29.18 -27.78
C LEU A 716 -3.77 28.56 -26.36
N ILE A 717 -2.65 27.97 -25.93
CA ILE A 717 -2.51 27.40 -24.59
C ILE A 717 -1.85 28.48 -23.70
N PRO A 718 -2.56 29.06 -22.72
CA PRO A 718 -2.02 30.17 -21.93
C PRO A 718 -0.68 29.84 -21.24
N ALA A 719 -0.57 28.59 -20.74
CA ALA A 719 0.65 28.10 -20.06
C ALA A 719 1.89 28.05 -20.96
N THR A 720 1.75 28.15 -22.29
CA THR A 720 2.88 28.14 -23.23
C THR A 720 3.40 29.54 -23.56
N PHE A 721 2.75 30.59 -23.07
CA PHE A 721 3.12 31.99 -23.38
C PHE A 721 3.23 32.23 -24.89
N GLY A 722 2.19 31.89 -25.62
CA GLY A 722 2.18 31.99 -27.08
C GLY A 722 3.14 31.04 -27.79
N GLY A 723 3.42 29.86 -27.18
CA GLY A 723 4.34 28.83 -27.69
C GLY A 723 5.81 29.07 -27.32
N ARG A 724 6.13 30.15 -26.57
CA ARG A 724 7.50 30.51 -26.16
C ARG A 724 8.06 29.59 -25.08
N ALA A 725 7.23 29.11 -24.14
CA ALA A 725 7.63 28.16 -23.10
C ALA A 725 7.61 26.72 -23.67
N ARG A 726 8.70 26.32 -24.33
CA ARG A 726 8.81 25.02 -25.01
C ARG A 726 8.61 23.86 -24.07
N MET A 727 9.08 23.96 -22.80
CA MET A 727 8.85 22.97 -21.79
C MET A 727 7.35 22.74 -21.51
N ASN A 728 6.54 23.82 -21.55
CA ASN A 728 5.10 23.69 -21.34
C ASN A 728 4.37 23.19 -22.59
N VAL A 729 4.93 23.37 -23.78
CA VAL A 729 4.42 22.69 -25.00
C VAL A 729 4.60 21.18 -24.86
N ALA A 730 5.78 20.72 -24.42
CA ALA A 730 6.04 19.30 -24.15
C ALA A 730 5.12 18.75 -23.04
N ASN A 731 4.94 19.51 -21.94
CA ASN A 731 4.02 19.13 -20.87
C ASN A 731 2.56 19.04 -21.35
N ALA A 732 2.13 19.95 -22.25
CA ALA A 732 0.78 19.94 -22.85
C ALA A 732 0.57 18.72 -23.77
N LEU A 733 1.58 18.32 -24.55
CA LEU A 733 1.56 17.10 -25.35
C LEU A 733 1.42 15.85 -24.46
N ALA A 734 2.24 15.78 -23.41
CA ALA A 734 2.19 14.68 -22.44
C ALA A 734 0.83 14.62 -21.73
N ALA A 735 0.29 15.78 -21.32
CA ALA A 735 -1.01 15.87 -20.65
C ALA A 735 -2.17 15.52 -21.57
N ALA A 736 -2.13 15.96 -22.84
CA ALA A 736 -3.13 15.60 -23.85
C ALA A 736 -3.14 14.09 -24.09
N ALA A 737 -1.98 13.49 -24.25
CA ALA A 737 -1.83 12.04 -24.43
C ALA A 737 -2.31 11.25 -23.20
N ALA A 738 -1.99 11.73 -21.99
CA ALA A 738 -2.40 11.11 -20.73
C ALA A 738 -3.92 11.18 -20.54
N ALA A 739 -4.52 12.36 -20.77
CA ALA A 739 -5.96 12.54 -20.65
C ALA A 739 -6.72 11.68 -21.70
N TRP A 740 -6.21 11.62 -22.94
CA TRP A 740 -6.77 10.74 -23.97
C TRP A 740 -6.68 9.27 -23.58
N ALA A 741 -5.55 8.84 -23.04
CA ALA A 741 -5.38 7.48 -22.53
C ALA A 741 -6.31 7.17 -21.35
N ALA A 742 -6.67 8.19 -20.56
CA ALA A 742 -7.64 8.10 -19.46
C ALA A 742 -9.11 8.23 -19.93
N GLY A 743 -9.37 8.30 -21.25
CA GLY A 743 -10.70 8.31 -21.83
C GLY A 743 -11.26 9.70 -22.15
N ALA A 744 -10.47 10.77 -22.08
CA ALA A 744 -10.91 12.11 -22.48
C ALA A 744 -11.09 12.20 -24.01
N HIS A 745 -12.16 12.86 -24.45
CA HIS A 745 -12.34 13.20 -25.84
C HIS A 745 -11.48 14.40 -26.24
N LEU A 746 -11.17 14.54 -27.56
CA LEU A 746 -10.38 15.68 -28.04
C LEU A 746 -11.01 17.04 -27.72
N HIS A 747 -12.33 17.10 -27.57
CA HIS A 747 -13.01 18.32 -27.15
C HIS A 747 -12.62 18.71 -25.72
N ASP A 748 -12.65 17.78 -24.78
CA ASP A 748 -12.30 18.01 -23.37
C ASP A 748 -10.85 18.43 -23.23
N ILE A 749 -9.95 17.77 -23.99
CA ILE A 749 -8.52 18.08 -24.05
C ILE A 749 -8.30 19.53 -24.54
N ARG A 750 -9.01 19.93 -25.63
CA ARG A 750 -8.93 21.31 -26.15
C ARG A 750 -9.37 22.32 -25.11
N GLN A 751 -10.50 22.11 -24.47
CA GLN A 751 -11.02 23.02 -23.45
C GLN A 751 -10.08 23.08 -22.24
N GLY A 752 -9.60 21.93 -21.76
CA GLY A 752 -8.68 21.87 -20.63
C GLY A 752 -7.38 22.61 -20.91
N LEU A 753 -6.76 22.39 -22.05
CA LEU A 753 -5.52 23.08 -22.42
C LEU A 753 -5.72 24.60 -22.63
N ARG A 754 -6.86 25.02 -23.24
CA ARG A 754 -7.18 26.44 -23.44
C ARG A 754 -7.46 27.20 -22.15
N THR A 755 -7.90 26.55 -21.11
CA THR A 755 -8.28 27.14 -19.83
C THR A 755 -7.23 26.95 -18.74
N PHE A 756 -6.21 26.12 -19.00
CA PHE A 756 -5.11 25.95 -18.07
C PHE A 756 -4.09 27.09 -18.22
N SER A 757 -3.85 27.80 -17.14
CA SER A 757 -2.82 28.85 -17.08
C SER A 757 -1.77 28.51 -16.02
N THR A 758 -0.59 29.11 -16.14
CA THR A 758 0.41 29.11 -15.07
C THR A 758 0.16 30.26 -14.09
N SER A 759 -1.11 30.59 -13.83
CA SER A 759 -1.44 31.52 -12.75
C SER A 759 -0.92 30.97 -11.43
N PHE A 760 -0.57 31.84 -10.52
CA PHE A 760 -0.07 31.45 -9.19
C PHE A 760 -1.04 30.49 -8.47
N PHE A 761 -2.33 30.66 -8.66
CA PHE A 761 -3.37 29.84 -8.03
C PHE A 761 -3.50 28.44 -8.66
N GLN A 762 -3.21 28.28 -9.96
CA GLN A 762 -3.27 26.99 -10.64
C GLN A 762 -1.96 26.20 -10.57
N ALA A 763 -0.82 26.88 -10.59
CA ALA A 763 0.50 26.24 -10.62
C ALA A 763 1.56 27.09 -9.88
N PRO A 764 1.54 27.20 -8.54
CA PRO A 764 2.51 27.99 -7.79
C PRO A 764 3.96 27.60 -8.10
N GLY A 765 4.83 28.58 -8.34
CA GLY A 765 6.25 28.34 -8.62
C GLY A 765 6.54 27.61 -9.94
N ARG A 766 5.65 27.69 -10.91
CA ARG A 766 5.83 27.07 -12.24
C ARG A 766 5.56 28.10 -13.34
N LEU A 767 6.58 28.88 -13.69
CA LEU A 767 6.51 30.00 -14.66
C LEU A 767 5.34 30.96 -14.39
N ASN A 768 5.16 31.36 -13.12
CA ASN A 768 4.11 32.34 -12.80
C ASN A 768 4.56 33.72 -13.29
N LEU A 769 3.88 34.31 -14.26
CA LEU A 769 4.16 35.65 -14.80
C LEU A 769 3.26 36.70 -14.13
N LEU A 770 3.89 37.74 -13.61
CA LEU A 770 3.26 38.88 -13.02
C LEU A 770 3.76 40.15 -13.74
N GLU A 771 2.97 41.21 -13.76
CA GLU A 771 3.38 42.52 -14.23
C GLU A 771 3.31 43.52 -13.07
N VAL A 772 4.45 44.12 -12.73
CA VAL A 772 4.63 44.99 -11.57
C VAL A 772 5.29 46.28 -12.03
N GLY A 773 4.54 47.38 -12.12
CA GLY A 773 5.11 48.67 -12.49
C GLY A 773 5.78 48.72 -13.88
N GLY A 774 5.28 47.94 -14.83
CA GLY A 774 5.87 47.76 -16.16
C GLY A 774 7.06 46.80 -16.22
N VAL A 775 7.41 46.14 -15.10
CA VAL A 775 8.40 45.07 -15.00
C VAL A 775 7.67 43.72 -15.06
N ARG A 776 8.12 42.80 -15.90
CA ARG A 776 7.62 41.41 -15.93
C ARG A 776 8.39 40.57 -14.92
N VAL A 777 7.70 39.93 -13.99
CA VAL A 777 8.28 39.05 -12.97
C VAL A 777 7.83 37.62 -13.20
N VAL A 778 8.78 36.72 -13.39
CA VAL A 778 8.54 35.27 -13.53
C VAL A 778 9.02 34.58 -12.26
N ILE A 779 8.15 33.77 -11.64
CA ILE A 779 8.48 32.92 -10.47
C ILE A 779 8.49 31.46 -10.93
N ASP A 780 9.62 30.78 -10.71
CA ASP A 780 9.83 29.38 -11.08
C ASP A 780 10.62 28.61 -10.01
N TYR A 781 10.57 27.29 -10.06
CA TYR A 781 11.33 26.39 -9.19
C TYR A 781 12.48 25.70 -9.96
N CYS A 782 13.14 26.39 -10.86
CA CYS A 782 14.26 25.84 -11.62
C CYS A 782 15.44 25.48 -10.69
N HIS A 783 15.82 24.19 -10.64
CA HIS A 783 16.75 23.65 -9.64
C HIS A 783 17.76 22.63 -10.18
N ASN A 784 17.88 22.48 -11.50
CA ASN A 784 18.84 21.59 -12.16
C ASN A 784 19.29 22.17 -13.50
N VAL A 785 20.35 21.58 -14.04
CA VAL A 785 21.02 22.03 -15.28
C VAL A 785 20.07 22.04 -16.48
N ASP A 786 19.30 20.96 -16.70
CA ASP A 786 18.35 20.88 -17.81
C ASP A 786 17.20 21.88 -17.66
N GLY A 787 16.70 22.07 -16.44
CA GLY A 787 15.72 23.11 -16.13
C GLY A 787 16.26 24.49 -16.47
N MET A 788 17.53 24.78 -16.18
CA MET A 788 18.16 26.07 -16.52
C MET A 788 18.33 26.25 -18.05
N ARG A 789 18.63 25.17 -18.81
CA ARG A 789 18.66 25.25 -20.29
C ARG A 789 17.29 25.61 -20.84
N GLN A 790 16.25 24.99 -20.36
CA GLN A 790 14.86 25.25 -20.80
C GLN A 790 14.41 26.67 -20.39
N LEU A 791 14.75 27.10 -19.17
CA LEU A 791 14.45 28.45 -18.68
C LEU A 791 15.22 29.51 -19.47
N ALA A 792 16.49 29.27 -19.78
CA ALA A 792 17.31 30.13 -20.61
C ALA A 792 16.73 30.31 -22.03
N ASP A 793 16.29 29.23 -22.67
CA ASP A 793 15.56 29.29 -23.95
C ASP A 793 14.28 30.12 -23.84
N PHE A 794 13.48 29.88 -22.77
CA PHE A 794 12.27 30.65 -22.49
C PHE A 794 12.58 32.15 -22.31
N VAL A 795 13.57 32.53 -21.49
CA VAL A 795 14.00 33.93 -21.26
C VAL A 795 14.41 34.58 -22.60
N ASN A 796 15.23 33.91 -23.38
CA ASN A 796 15.66 34.40 -24.69
C ASN A 796 14.48 34.63 -25.64
N ARG A 797 13.48 33.75 -25.68
CA ARG A 797 12.26 33.89 -26.48
C ARG A 797 11.34 35.02 -25.95
N MET A 798 11.27 35.20 -24.63
CA MET A 798 10.46 36.25 -24.01
C MET A 798 11.01 37.65 -24.23
N MET A 799 12.32 37.77 -24.39
CA MET A 799 12.99 39.05 -24.57
C MET A 799 13.00 39.57 -26.04
N VAL A 800 12.57 38.75 -26.98
CA VAL A 800 12.50 39.15 -28.40
C VAL A 800 11.06 39.54 -28.75
N GLU A 801 10.87 40.76 -29.30
CA GLU A 801 9.55 41.15 -29.81
C GLU A 801 9.12 40.30 -31.00
N PRO A 802 7.85 39.85 -31.03
CA PRO A 802 7.34 39.17 -32.20
C PRO A 802 7.29 40.20 -33.36
N GLN A 803 8.01 39.93 -34.43
CA GLN A 803 7.83 40.67 -35.67
C GLN A 803 6.46 40.35 -36.25
N THR A 804 5.48 41.22 -36.04
CA THR A 804 4.16 41.14 -36.63
C THR A 804 4.23 41.59 -38.11
N LYS A 805 4.44 40.65 -39.00
CA LYS A 805 3.88 40.70 -40.34
C LYS A 805 2.69 39.77 -40.39
N ALA A 806 1.51 40.37 -40.38
CA ALA A 806 0.23 39.70 -40.62
C ALA A 806 0.06 38.36 -39.89
N GLY A 807 0.00 38.37 -38.54
CA GLY A 807 -0.49 37.21 -37.79
C GLY A 807 0.45 35.99 -37.71
N ARG A 808 1.68 36.05 -38.17
CA ARG A 808 2.63 34.92 -38.13
C ARG A 808 3.55 35.00 -36.92
N ILE A 809 3.35 34.12 -35.95
CA ILE A 809 4.27 33.83 -34.83
C ILE A 809 5.15 32.67 -35.30
N GLY A 810 6.29 32.98 -35.94
CA GLY A 810 7.33 32.02 -36.27
C GLY A 810 8.63 32.30 -35.54
N PRO A 811 9.58 31.36 -35.43
CA PRO A 811 10.89 31.62 -34.84
C PRO A 811 11.63 32.63 -35.66
N THR A 812 11.72 33.87 -35.21
CA THR A 812 12.41 34.94 -35.89
C THR A 812 13.90 34.90 -35.55
N LYS A 813 14.73 34.44 -36.50
CA LYS A 813 16.14 34.83 -36.52
C LYS A 813 16.18 36.34 -36.84
N GLY A 814 16.47 37.20 -35.80
CA GLY A 814 16.75 38.63 -36.03
C GLY A 814 15.75 39.65 -35.39
N GLY A 815 14.90 39.21 -34.41
CA GLY A 815 14.07 40.16 -33.63
C GLY A 815 14.91 41.05 -32.67
N THR A 816 14.49 42.31 -32.47
CA THR A 816 15.13 43.21 -31.51
C THR A 816 14.78 42.80 -30.11
N ARG A 817 15.78 42.63 -29.26
CA ARG A 817 15.59 42.32 -27.83
C ARG A 817 15.16 43.60 -27.09
N THR A 818 14.16 43.49 -26.19
CA THR A 818 13.63 44.63 -25.42
C THR A 818 13.91 44.44 -23.92
N GLY A 819 14.51 45.47 -23.27
CA GLY A 819 14.80 45.45 -21.83
C GLY A 819 15.97 44.52 -21.43
N ARG A 820 16.18 44.37 -20.13
CA ARG A 820 17.18 43.48 -19.51
C ARG A 820 16.51 42.29 -18.89
N ALA A 821 17.19 41.14 -18.85
CA ALA A 821 16.80 39.99 -18.06
C ALA A 821 17.64 39.93 -16.79
N ILE A 822 16.99 39.94 -15.62
CA ILE A 822 17.61 39.88 -14.29
C ILE A 822 17.24 38.52 -13.69
N GLY A 823 18.21 37.67 -13.39
CA GLY A 823 17.99 36.34 -12.79
C GLY A 823 18.31 36.31 -11.30
N VAL A 824 17.37 35.94 -10.46
CA VAL A 824 17.61 35.49 -9.08
C VAL A 824 17.69 33.98 -9.09
N LEU A 825 18.90 33.43 -8.94
CA LEU A 825 19.21 32.05 -9.26
C LEU A 825 19.76 31.28 -8.07
N GLY A 826 19.35 30.01 -7.91
CA GLY A 826 19.88 29.10 -6.91
C GLY A 826 19.75 27.65 -7.38
N ILE A 827 20.62 26.79 -6.89
CA ILE A 827 20.58 25.35 -7.13
C ILE A 827 20.82 24.63 -5.81
N PRO A 828 20.16 23.49 -5.53
CA PRO A 828 20.33 22.78 -4.26
C PRO A 828 21.76 22.29 -4.02
N GLY A 829 22.21 22.34 -2.75
CA GLY A 829 23.57 21.97 -2.36
C GLY A 829 23.94 20.49 -2.57
N ASP A 830 22.96 19.59 -2.68
CA ASP A 830 23.20 18.17 -2.96
C ASP A 830 23.48 17.85 -4.43
N ARG A 831 23.59 18.87 -5.30
CA ARG A 831 24.04 18.68 -6.69
C ARG A 831 25.58 18.65 -6.73
N ARG A 832 26.14 17.96 -7.76
CA ARG A 832 27.59 17.92 -7.97
C ARG A 832 28.13 19.33 -8.29
N ASP A 833 29.39 19.56 -7.98
CA ASP A 833 30.00 20.87 -8.23
C ASP A 833 29.99 21.23 -9.72
N ASP A 834 30.21 20.24 -10.60
CA ASP A 834 30.17 20.44 -12.04
C ASP A 834 28.78 20.85 -12.50
N ASP A 835 27.72 20.24 -11.95
CA ASP A 835 26.33 20.61 -12.25
C ASP A 835 26.03 22.05 -11.82
N GLN A 836 26.56 22.48 -10.65
CA GLN A 836 26.42 23.84 -10.15
C GLN A 836 27.14 24.87 -11.03
N ARG A 837 28.35 24.54 -11.49
CA ARG A 837 29.11 25.38 -12.42
C ARG A 837 28.43 25.46 -13.78
N GLU A 838 27.99 24.33 -14.34
CA GLU A 838 27.27 24.29 -15.62
C GLU A 838 25.96 25.08 -15.57
N TYR A 839 25.20 25.00 -14.47
CA TYR A 839 24.00 25.79 -14.22
C TYR A 839 24.31 27.29 -14.33
N GLY A 840 25.40 27.77 -13.68
CA GLY A 840 25.85 29.16 -13.75
C GLY A 840 26.29 29.57 -15.15
N ALA A 841 27.03 28.71 -15.87
CA ALA A 841 27.49 28.99 -17.22
C ALA A 841 26.32 29.15 -18.22
N ILE A 842 25.30 28.29 -18.14
CA ILE A 842 24.08 28.39 -18.97
C ILE A 842 23.34 29.69 -18.68
N ALA A 843 23.15 30.03 -17.39
CA ALA A 843 22.49 31.27 -16.97
C ALA A 843 23.21 32.51 -17.50
N ALA A 844 24.55 32.55 -17.53
CA ALA A 844 25.34 33.67 -18.04
C ALA A 844 25.02 33.98 -19.51
N GLY A 845 24.61 33.02 -20.31
CA GLY A 845 24.22 33.23 -21.72
C GLY A 845 22.80 33.83 -21.90
N ALA A 846 21.95 33.77 -20.91
CA ALA A 846 20.54 34.18 -20.99
C ALA A 846 20.23 35.51 -20.29
N PHE A 847 20.88 35.75 -19.14
CA PHE A 847 20.62 36.93 -18.30
C PHE A 847 21.64 38.03 -18.49
N ASP A 848 21.19 39.28 -18.39
CA ASP A 848 22.05 40.48 -18.41
C ASP A 848 22.59 40.77 -17.00
N GLU A 849 21.84 40.44 -15.95
CA GLU A 849 22.26 40.52 -14.55
C GLU A 849 21.86 39.25 -13.79
N ILE A 850 22.75 38.79 -12.92
CA ILE A 850 22.53 37.56 -12.12
C ILE A 850 22.75 37.86 -10.64
N ILE A 851 21.81 37.47 -9.81
CA ILE A 851 21.92 37.51 -8.33
C ILE A 851 21.83 36.04 -7.85
N VAL A 852 22.94 35.52 -7.31
CA VAL A 852 23.00 34.14 -6.86
C VAL A 852 22.63 34.07 -5.37
N ARG A 853 21.60 33.21 -5.08
CA ARG A 853 21.13 32.95 -3.73
C ARG A 853 21.42 31.47 -3.35
N GLU A 854 21.20 31.08 -2.11
CA GLU A 854 21.26 29.70 -1.64
C GLU A 854 19.93 29.25 -1.03
N ASP A 855 19.70 27.94 -1.04
CA ASP A 855 18.54 27.34 -0.36
C ASP A 855 18.71 27.47 1.16
N LYS A 856 17.60 27.58 1.92
CA LYS A 856 17.64 27.57 3.39
C LYS A 856 18.29 26.31 3.94
N ASN A 857 18.08 25.18 3.29
CA ASN A 857 18.73 23.90 3.61
C ASN A 857 19.93 23.69 2.69
N LEU A 858 21.11 23.88 3.22
CA LEU A 858 22.36 23.79 2.49
C LEU A 858 22.77 22.32 2.16
N ARG A 859 22.02 21.34 2.68
CA ARG A 859 22.21 19.91 2.39
C ARG A 859 23.66 19.42 2.62
N GLY A 860 24.27 19.89 3.70
CA GLY A 860 25.61 19.50 4.16
C GLY A 860 26.75 20.37 3.63
N ARG A 861 26.48 21.40 2.82
CA ARG A 861 27.50 22.35 2.37
C ARG A 861 27.66 23.54 3.33
N GLN A 862 28.79 24.23 3.21
CA GLN A 862 29.03 25.48 3.95
C GLN A 862 28.30 26.65 3.29
N PRO A 863 27.88 27.67 4.06
CA PRO A 863 27.27 28.87 3.51
C PRO A 863 28.20 29.55 2.49
N GLY A 864 27.66 29.84 1.31
CA GLY A 864 28.36 30.48 0.22
C GLY A 864 29.11 29.51 -0.72
N GLU A 865 29.17 28.25 -0.44
CA GLU A 865 29.85 27.24 -1.25
C GLU A 865 29.10 26.98 -2.57
N THR A 866 27.80 26.68 -2.48
CA THR A 866 26.94 26.47 -3.66
C THR A 866 26.90 27.71 -4.55
N ALA A 867 26.66 28.86 -3.94
CA ALA A 867 26.65 30.12 -4.66
C ALA A 867 28.04 30.45 -5.30
N GLY A 868 29.12 30.05 -4.65
CA GLY A 868 30.47 30.15 -5.20
C GLY A 868 30.64 29.37 -6.48
N ASN A 869 30.25 28.08 -6.50
CA ASN A 869 30.30 27.21 -7.67
C ASN A 869 29.48 27.74 -8.85
N VAL A 870 28.26 28.25 -8.60
CA VAL A 870 27.43 28.88 -9.63
C VAL A 870 28.12 30.11 -10.21
N ILE A 871 28.71 30.98 -9.35
CA ILE A 871 29.44 32.20 -9.78
C ILE A 871 30.69 31.81 -10.59
N ASP A 872 31.38 30.74 -10.23
CA ASP A 872 32.55 30.26 -10.97
C ASP A 872 32.16 29.81 -12.38
N GLY A 873 31.01 29.15 -12.53
CA GLY A 873 30.42 28.85 -13.85
C GLY A 873 30.11 30.12 -14.66
N VAL A 874 29.52 31.13 -14.03
CA VAL A 874 29.26 32.44 -14.68
C VAL A 874 30.58 33.12 -15.13
N ARG A 875 31.62 33.08 -14.30
CA ARG A 875 32.94 33.67 -14.62
C ARG A 875 33.61 32.94 -15.77
N THR A 876 33.55 31.61 -15.79
CA THR A 876 34.11 30.80 -16.88
C THR A 876 33.46 31.15 -18.21
N ALA A 877 32.13 31.13 -18.27
CA ALA A 877 31.39 31.48 -19.49
C ALA A 877 31.68 32.91 -19.96
N LYS A 878 31.88 33.86 -19.00
CA LYS A 878 32.27 35.23 -19.35
C LYS A 878 33.67 35.32 -19.89
N GLY A 879 34.62 34.57 -19.35
CA GLY A 879 36.00 34.46 -19.85
C GLY A 879 36.11 33.90 -21.26
N GLU A 880 35.21 32.95 -21.61
CA GLU A 880 35.12 32.31 -22.91
C GLU A 880 34.39 33.16 -23.98
N GLY A 881 33.87 34.31 -23.62
CA GLY A 881 33.10 35.21 -24.49
C GLY A 881 31.70 34.65 -24.83
N ALA A 882 31.24 33.64 -24.12
CA ALA A 882 29.94 33.00 -24.30
C ALA A 882 28.81 33.62 -23.45
N ALA A 883 29.15 34.63 -22.59
CA ALA A 883 28.24 35.20 -21.66
C ALA A 883 27.67 36.54 -22.14
N ARG A 884 26.39 36.75 -21.86
CA ARG A 884 25.70 38.01 -21.99
C ARG A 884 25.82 38.84 -20.70
N VAL A 885 26.00 38.20 -19.56
CA VAL A 885 25.95 38.77 -18.23
C VAL A 885 26.95 39.92 -18.06
N ALA A 886 26.42 41.09 -17.79
CA ALA A 886 27.24 42.29 -17.48
C ALA A 886 27.60 42.34 -16.00
N ARG A 887 26.64 42.04 -15.12
CA ARG A 887 26.78 42.10 -13.68
C ARG A 887 26.34 40.81 -13.00
N PHE A 888 27.06 40.35 -11.96
CA PHE A 888 26.64 39.25 -11.12
C PHE A 888 27.02 39.50 -9.64
N ASP A 889 26.11 39.21 -8.72
CA ASP A 889 26.26 39.44 -7.29
C ASP A 889 25.93 38.17 -6.51
N LYS A 890 26.46 38.07 -5.29
CA LYS A 890 26.19 37.00 -4.33
C LYS A 890 25.35 37.56 -3.19
N VAL A 891 24.07 37.12 -3.09
CA VAL A 891 23.14 37.50 -2.04
C VAL A 891 22.46 36.23 -1.53
N LEU A 892 23.00 35.64 -0.47
CA LEU A 892 22.68 34.27 -0.06
C LEU A 892 21.22 34.07 0.38
N GLU A 893 20.65 35.10 1.04
CA GLU A 893 19.26 35.01 1.51
C GLU A 893 18.28 35.30 0.37
N GLU A 894 17.32 34.41 0.16
CA GLU A 894 16.40 34.41 -0.97
C GLU A 894 15.58 35.68 -1.10
N MET A 895 14.93 36.16 -0.04
CA MET A 895 14.09 37.33 -0.11
C MET A 895 14.90 38.63 -0.31
N SER A 896 16.11 38.70 0.23
CA SER A 896 17.05 39.82 0.00
C SER A 896 17.54 39.87 -1.44
N ALA A 897 17.78 38.70 -2.06
CA ALA A 897 18.11 38.58 -3.46
C ALA A 897 16.95 39.05 -4.36
N VAL A 898 15.71 38.62 -4.06
CA VAL A 898 14.50 39.01 -4.78
C VAL A 898 14.27 40.54 -4.65
N ARG A 899 14.32 41.10 -3.45
CA ARG A 899 14.20 42.57 -3.24
C ARG A 899 15.27 43.35 -3.98
N THR A 900 16.47 42.81 -4.06
CA THR A 900 17.57 43.42 -4.78
C THR A 900 17.30 43.45 -6.28
N ALA A 901 16.78 42.36 -6.85
CA ALA A 901 16.38 42.28 -8.25
C ALA A 901 15.26 43.28 -8.58
N LEU A 902 14.19 43.28 -7.76
CA LEU A 902 13.04 44.18 -7.96
C LEU A 902 13.40 45.64 -7.88
N ARG A 903 14.30 46.04 -6.95
CA ARG A 903 14.79 47.43 -6.85
C ARG A 903 15.64 47.87 -8.04
N ARG A 904 16.33 46.95 -8.72
CA ARG A 904 17.20 47.28 -9.87
C ARG A 904 16.46 47.27 -11.19
N ALA A 905 15.33 46.60 -11.23
CA ALA A 905 14.52 46.46 -12.44
C ALA A 905 13.86 47.79 -12.79
N VAL A 906 13.80 48.11 -14.07
CA VAL A 906 13.10 49.26 -14.63
C VAL A 906 12.00 48.81 -15.60
N PRO A 907 10.98 49.64 -15.88
CA PRO A 907 9.94 49.27 -16.86
C PRO A 907 10.53 48.72 -18.17
N GLY A 908 9.98 47.59 -18.63
CA GLY A 908 10.47 46.82 -19.77
C GLY A 908 11.42 45.67 -19.44
N ASP A 909 11.98 45.63 -18.23
CA ASP A 909 12.83 44.50 -17.79
C ASP A 909 12.01 43.21 -17.50
N LEU A 910 12.70 42.08 -17.53
CA LEU A 910 12.22 40.76 -17.12
C LEU A 910 13.02 40.31 -15.89
N VAL A 911 12.36 40.16 -14.74
CA VAL A 911 12.95 39.55 -13.53
C VAL A 911 12.51 38.11 -13.46
N VAL A 912 13.44 37.16 -13.33
CA VAL A 912 13.18 35.75 -13.21
C VAL A 912 13.69 35.26 -11.86
N CYS A 913 12.79 34.79 -11.02
CA CYS A 913 13.06 34.29 -9.66
C CYS A 913 12.98 32.76 -9.59
N CYS A 914 14.15 32.12 -9.54
CA CYS A 914 14.26 30.70 -9.25
C CYS A 914 14.34 30.53 -7.73
N VAL A 915 13.21 30.15 -7.09
CA VAL A 915 13.04 30.28 -5.64
C VAL A 915 12.34 29.07 -5.01
N ASP A 916 12.61 28.87 -3.72
CA ASP A 916 11.97 27.81 -2.93
C ASP A 916 10.59 28.25 -2.40
N ASP A 917 10.48 29.49 -1.91
CA ASP A 917 9.24 30.03 -1.36
C ASP A 917 8.53 30.94 -2.37
N ALA A 918 7.91 30.32 -3.38
CA ALA A 918 7.14 31.02 -4.40
C ALA A 918 6.02 31.90 -3.81
N ILE A 919 5.45 31.56 -2.65
CA ILE A 919 4.37 32.30 -1.99
C ILE A 919 4.94 33.64 -1.44
N ALA A 920 6.06 33.57 -0.73
CA ALA A 920 6.69 34.76 -0.18
C ALA A 920 7.11 35.74 -1.30
N VAL A 921 7.68 35.18 -2.39
CA VAL A 921 8.10 36.01 -3.56
C VAL A 921 6.89 36.63 -4.27
N TYR A 922 5.80 35.84 -4.42
CA TYR A 922 4.55 36.40 -4.99
C TYR A 922 4.01 37.58 -4.16
N ARG A 923 3.96 37.44 -2.83
CA ARG A 923 3.51 38.52 -1.92
C ARG A 923 4.42 39.75 -2.00
N GLU A 924 5.73 39.56 -2.04
CA GLU A 924 6.70 40.63 -2.17
C GLU A 924 6.53 41.41 -3.50
N ALA A 925 6.38 40.67 -4.62
CA ALA A 925 6.15 41.27 -5.92
C ALA A 925 4.82 42.04 -5.96
N MET A 926 3.75 41.51 -5.38
CA MET A 926 2.45 42.20 -5.30
C MET A 926 2.49 43.44 -4.37
N SER A 927 3.24 43.39 -3.27
CA SER A 927 3.45 44.54 -2.37
C SER A 927 4.18 45.66 -3.09
N ALA A 928 5.19 45.35 -3.87
CA ALA A 928 5.89 46.32 -4.71
C ALA A 928 4.97 46.98 -5.76
N ALA A 929 4.00 46.23 -6.29
CA ALA A 929 2.96 46.72 -7.20
C ALA A 929 1.98 47.69 -6.51
N GLY A 930 1.58 47.39 -5.25
CA GLY A 930 0.66 48.20 -4.45
C GLY A 930 1.27 49.54 -4.02
N GLN A 931 2.57 49.61 -3.76
CA GLN A 931 3.29 50.82 -3.44
C GLN A 931 3.43 51.79 -4.64
N SER A 932 3.34 51.27 -5.87
CA SER A 932 3.36 52.07 -7.10
C SER A 932 1.97 52.59 -7.51
N ARG A 933 0.87 52.06 -6.94
CA ARG A 933 -0.51 52.55 -7.15
C ARG A 933 -1.12 52.82 -5.76
N GLY A 934 -1.27 54.06 -5.37
CA GLY A 934 -1.96 54.40 -4.13
C GLY A 934 -3.39 53.84 -4.10
N GLY A 935 -3.66 52.91 -3.22
CA GLY A 935 -4.98 52.49 -2.76
C GLY A 935 -5.56 51.24 -3.44
N THR A 936 -5.67 50.26 -2.66
CA THR A 936 -6.73 49.33 -2.27
C THR A 936 -6.11 48.01 -1.80
N ALA A 937 -6.33 47.69 -0.53
CA ALA A 937 -5.88 46.47 0.08
C ALA A 937 -6.55 45.27 -0.60
N PHE A 938 -5.72 44.37 -1.15
CA PHE A 938 -6.18 43.02 -1.53
C PHE A 938 -6.20 42.15 -0.27
N THR A 939 -7.32 41.48 0.00
CA THR A 939 -7.48 40.50 1.04
C THR A 939 -6.50 39.34 0.84
N ASP A 940 -5.88 38.89 1.94
CA ASP A 940 -4.92 37.79 2.01
C ASP A 940 -5.53 36.50 1.45
N PRO A 941 -4.87 35.78 0.50
CA PRO A 941 -5.33 34.48 0.02
C PRO A 941 -5.35 33.37 1.08
N GLY A 942 -4.80 33.63 2.28
CA GLY A 942 -4.85 32.72 3.44
C GLY A 942 -6.14 32.80 4.25
N GLU A 943 -7.02 33.78 4.01
CA GLU A 943 -8.31 33.97 4.71
C GLU A 943 -9.52 33.40 3.97
N LEU A 944 -9.37 32.52 3.02
CA LEU A 944 -10.45 31.64 2.62
C LEU A 944 -10.61 30.55 3.70
N GLN A 945 -11.08 30.97 4.86
CA GLN A 945 -11.67 30.11 5.88
C GLN A 945 -12.79 29.30 5.23
N ALA A 946 -12.85 28.02 5.58
CA ALA A 946 -14.02 27.20 5.33
C ALA A 946 -15.26 27.93 5.86
N PRO A 947 -16.41 27.90 5.16
CA PRO A 947 -17.65 28.38 5.75
C PRO A 947 -17.93 27.55 7.01
N GLU A 948 -18.05 28.24 8.15
CA GLU A 948 -18.68 27.69 9.34
C GLU A 948 -20.12 27.31 8.98
N GLY A 949 -20.45 26.01 9.16
CA GLY A 949 -21.80 25.48 8.91
C GLY A 949 -21.74 23.96 8.80
#